data_161a1ab6825939ad38b86765c8303619
#
_entry.id   161a1ab6825939ad38b86765c8303619
#
_cell.length_a   1.000
_cell.length_b   1.000
_cell.length_c   1.000
_cell.angle_alpha   90.00
_cell.angle_beta   90.00
_cell.angle_gamma   90.00
#
_symmetry.space_group_name_H-M   'P 1'
#
loop_
_entity.id
_entity.type
_entity.pdbx_description
1 polymer ?
#
loop_
_entity_poly.entity_id
_entity_poly.type
_entity_poly.pdbx_seq_one_letter_code
_entity_poly.pdbx_strand_id
1 'polypeptide(L)'
;MIYDTTGHVGPVLLDPAQEPPLDRYCDVVMKGGVTDGVVYPWAVMALAQHYRFQSIGGTSVGAVAAALTAASEYSRRYGSVNGFNKVLREVPLALAELQGGAQTKLFTLFHPSPGGKRLFRLFVGLFSKKKGWAGTWAIVKELLADYLLSPNLRRRPDRGALLLLIGGALLLGALCLLHTATVLPLLLVLLTNVAAIAVLLLGLIGWRLLDDVRRQLGGPGCGLCTGMGPMGGPDGFTDWLHKGIQGASERDLDKPLTFRDLWDAPGGPDLGLYRDGWIEPPQSISLQMMSTNLTHGRACGFPLNDNSERLYFRQEDLAPYFPAAVMTHLFACSPVLDGYEHLGLRRLPRGELPVLVAARLSLSFPILFKAVPLWAIPDIGQPYRCWFSDGGICANFPIHLFDAVLPRWPTFGITLVERRHPDAQVGDVWIHHAQQPPPELRQARSATEPEPPRLSRLLGFLGSVVQAARLWNDNATARLPGVRERIVNIYLDPEGSKGGLNLTMPPQDLLAMASLGQQAGQALVRRYIKVAPGPNGKTQPSDHWDEHRWVRFNTFVRAVQSKMARFTQSAGQKVHAKPLGEMISELELARTADTKPCEYGLTPTQAQAMHKAALALAELECSLTAASKVVQPFEPNPQPELRLRATL
;
A
#
# COMPACT_ATOMS: atom_id res chain seq x y z
N MET A 1 -18.23 -21.49 3.98
CA MET A 1 -17.36 -21.80 2.83
C MET A 1 -18.24 -21.77 1.60
N ILE A 2 -17.83 -21.06 0.57
CA ILE A 2 -18.55 -21.04 -0.72
C ILE A 2 -17.92 -22.15 -1.55
N TYR A 3 -18.74 -23.13 -1.91
CA TYR A 3 -18.34 -24.19 -2.83
C TYR A 3 -18.74 -23.76 -4.24
N ASP A 4 -17.94 -24.07 -5.23
CA ASP A 4 -18.32 -23.95 -6.63
C ASP A 4 -19.35 -25.06 -6.98
N THR A 5 -19.87 -25.02 -8.21
CA THR A 5 -20.85 -26.02 -8.71
C THR A 5 -20.33 -27.45 -8.71
N THR A 6 -19.01 -27.64 -8.53
CA THR A 6 -18.33 -28.96 -8.48
C THR A 6 -17.94 -29.35 -7.05
N GLY A 7 -18.32 -28.56 -6.02
CA GLY A 7 -18.02 -28.84 -4.62
C GLY A 7 -16.65 -28.36 -4.16
N HIS A 8 -15.90 -27.61 -4.98
CA HIS A 8 -14.61 -27.05 -4.60
C HIS A 8 -14.77 -25.70 -3.88
N VAL A 9 -13.88 -25.44 -2.92
CA VAL A 9 -13.82 -24.15 -2.21
C VAL A 9 -13.24 -23.07 -3.13
N GLY A 10 -13.97 -21.98 -3.34
CA GLY A 10 -13.47 -20.81 -4.09
C GLY A 10 -14.44 -20.29 -5.15
N PRO A 11 -14.05 -19.22 -5.88
CA PRO A 11 -14.85 -18.67 -6.97
C PRO A 11 -14.95 -19.63 -8.15
N VAL A 12 -15.98 -19.43 -8.95
CA VAL A 12 -16.19 -20.14 -10.22
C VAL A 12 -15.00 -19.90 -11.14
N LEU A 13 -14.56 -20.93 -11.84
CA LEU A 13 -13.50 -20.83 -12.85
C LEU A 13 -13.95 -19.93 -14.01
N LEU A 14 -13.02 -19.17 -14.57
CA LEU A 14 -13.24 -18.47 -15.82
C LEU A 14 -13.32 -19.49 -16.97
N ASP A 15 -14.35 -19.36 -17.80
CA ASP A 15 -14.51 -20.15 -19.00
C ASP A 15 -13.95 -19.36 -20.20
N PRO A 16 -12.96 -19.89 -20.93
CA PRO A 16 -12.43 -19.22 -22.12
C PRO A 16 -13.49 -18.92 -23.18
N ALA A 17 -14.59 -19.71 -23.21
CA ALA A 17 -15.70 -19.48 -24.14
C ALA A 17 -16.65 -18.36 -23.70
N GLN A 18 -16.59 -17.91 -22.47
CA GLN A 18 -17.44 -16.86 -21.87
C GLN A 18 -16.65 -15.64 -21.44
N GLU A 19 -15.62 -15.27 -22.22
CA GLU A 19 -14.82 -14.10 -21.92
C GLU A 19 -15.64 -12.79 -22.00
N PRO A 20 -15.31 -11.78 -21.19
CA PRO A 20 -15.92 -10.46 -21.29
C PRO A 20 -15.74 -9.87 -22.69
N PRO A 21 -16.72 -9.09 -23.20
CA PRO A 21 -16.57 -8.36 -24.46
C PRO A 21 -15.26 -7.57 -24.51
N LEU A 22 -14.69 -7.45 -25.73
CA LEU A 22 -13.39 -6.80 -25.95
C LEU A 22 -13.36 -5.31 -25.55
N ASP A 23 -14.51 -4.67 -25.46
CA ASP A 23 -14.70 -3.26 -25.10
C ASP A 23 -15.08 -3.03 -23.64
N ARG A 24 -15.30 -4.11 -22.86
CA ARG A 24 -15.69 -4.01 -21.45
C ARG A 24 -14.48 -4.05 -20.53
N TYR A 25 -13.87 -2.89 -20.36
CA TYR A 25 -12.73 -2.67 -19.48
C TYR A 25 -13.13 -2.21 -18.08
N CYS A 26 -12.24 -2.41 -17.10
CA CYS A 26 -12.24 -1.69 -15.84
C CYS A 26 -10.81 -1.44 -15.37
N ASP A 27 -10.66 -0.45 -14.49
CA ASP A 27 -9.46 -0.26 -13.69
C ASP A 27 -9.72 -0.79 -12.28
N VAL A 28 -8.68 -1.26 -11.59
CA VAL A 28 -8.78 -1.72 -10.21
C VAL A 28 -7.63 -1.19 -9.37
N VAL A 29 -7.96 -0.65 -8.19
CA VAL A 29 -6.98 -0.17 -7.20
C VAL A 29 -7.18 -0.89 -5.87
N MET A 30 -6.11 -1.49 -5.36
CA MET A 30 -6.10 -2.31 -4.16
C MET A 30 -5.31 -1.63 -3.06
N LYS A 31 -5.94 -1.46 -1.89
CA LYS A 31 -5.35 -0.81 -0.72
C LYS A 31 -4.21 -1.63 -0.13
N GLY A 32 -3.23 -0.95 0.47
CA GLY A 32 -2.15 -1.57 1.20
C GLY A 32 -2.60 -2.18 2.54
N GLY A 33 -1.89 -3.19 2.96
CA GLY A 33 -2.01 -3.92 4.22
C GLY A 33 -0.82 -4.88 4.36
N VAL A 34 -0.88 -5.85 5.26
CA VAL A 34 0.13 -6.93 5.34
C VAL A 34 -0.53 -8.28 5.08
N THR A 35 -1.41 -8.74 5.94
CA THR A 35 -2.14 -9.99 5.75
C THR A 35 -3.50 -9.81 5.07
N ASP A 36 -3.92 -8.57 4.93
CA ASP A 36 -5.20 -8.18 4.34
C ASP A 36 -5.32 -8.54 2.85
N GLY A 37 -4.19 -8.72 2.17
CA GLY A 37 -4.12 -9.02 0.74
C GLY A 37 -4.80 -10.29 0.28
N VAL A 38 -5.09 -11.20 1.19
CA VAL A 38 -5.80 -12.46 0.90
C VAL A 38 -7.21 -12.22 0.35
N VAL A 39 -7.81 -11.04 0.57
CA VAL A 39 -9.13 -10.69 0.01
C VAL A 39 -9.09 -10.43 -1.51
N TYR A 40 -7.96 -9.95 -2.05
CA TYR A 40 -7.89 -9.45 -3.41
C TYR A 40 -8.02 -10.52 -4.50
N PRO A 41 -7.36 -11.68 -4.42
CA PRO A 41 -7.42 -12.67 -5.50
C PRO A 41 -8.85 -13.07 -5.88
N TRP A 42 -9.70 -13.36 -4.90
CA TRP A 42 -11.08 -13.76 -5.19
C TRP A 42 -12.00 -12.58 -5.55
N ALA A 43 -11.69 -11.36 -5.09
CA ALA A 43 -12.37 -10.16 -5.57
C ALA A 43 -12.08 -9.91 -7.06
N VAL A 44 -10.81 -10.04 -7.45
CA VAL A 44 -10.36 -9.94 -8.85
C VAL A 44 -10.99 -11.01 -9.72
N MET A 45 -11.06 -12.27 -9.25
CA MET A 45 -11.73 -13.36 -9.96
C MET A 45 -13.19 -13.05 -10.26
N ALA A 46 -13.92 -12.46 -9.31
CA ALA A 46 -15.31 -12.07 -9.50
C ALA A 46 -15.47 -10.94 -10.54
N LEU A 47 -14.53 -9.98 -10.58
CA LEU A 47 -14.50 -8.93 -11.60
C LEU A 47 -14.10 -9.46 -12.97
N ALA A 48 -13.12 -10.37 -13.03
CA ALA A 48 -12.56 -10.94 -14.26
C ALA A 48 -13.59 -11.70 -15.10
N GLN A 49 -14.67 -12.20 -14.52
CA GLN A 49 -15.79 -12.82 -15.22
C GLN A 49 -16.56 -11.83 -16.10
N HIS A 50 -16.46 -10.53 -15.80
CA HIS A 50 -17.28 -9.51 -16.41
C HIS A 50 -16.51 -8.37 -17.07
N TYR A 51 -15.22 -8.20 -16.70
CA TYR A 51 -14.37 -7.11 -17.18
C TYR A 51 -12.99 -7.61 -17.61
N ARG A 52 -12.39 -6.88 -18.54
CA ARG A 52 -10.97 -6.91 -18.87
C ARG A 52 -10.26 -5.81 -18.09
N PHE A 53 -9.12 -6.11 -17.51
CA PHE A 53 -8.39 -5.10 -16.72
C PHE A 53 -7.52 -4.24 -17.63
N GLN A 54 -7.75 -2.92 -17.60
CA GLN A 54 -6.93 -1.96 -18.33
C GLN A 54 -5.84 -1.38 -17.45
N SER A 55 -6.24 -0.79 -16.31
CA SER A 55 -5.30 -0.23 -15.36
C SER A 55 -5.42 -0.95 -14.02
N ILE A 56 -4.28 -1.31 -13.47
CA ILE A 56 -4.19 -2.11 -12.25
C ILE A 56 -3.24 -1.40 -11.30
N GLY A 57 -3.69 -1.09 -10.09
CA GLY A 57 -2.87 -0.37 -9.15
C GLY A 57 -2.98 -0.89 -7.73
N GLY A 58 -1.94 -0.62 -6.96
CA GLY A 58 -1.94 -1.00 -5.56
C GLY A 58 -0.71 -0.55 -4.81
N THR A 59 -0.77 -0.76 -3.52
CA THR A 59 0.28 -0.39 -2.58
C THR A 59 0.51 -1.53 -1.61
N SER A 60 1.76 -1.78 -1.22
CA SER A 60 2.10 -2.85 -0.27
C SER A 60 1.57 -4.20 -0.76
N VAL A 61 0.82 -4.95 0.05
CA VAL A 61 0.19 -6.21 -0.40
C VAL A 61 -0.83 -5.98 -1.54
N GLY A 62 -1.42 -4.79 -1.66
CA GLY A 62 -2.23 -4.41 -2.81
C GLY A 62 -1.41 -4.36 -4.10
N ALA A 63 -0.12 -3.98 -4.04
CA ALA A 63 0.80 -4.04 -5.18
C ALA A 63 1.15 -5.50 -5.56
N VAL A 64 1.25 -6.39 -4.57
CA VAL A 64 1.43 -7.84 -4.81
C VAL A 64 0.22 -8.40 -5.58
N ALA A 65 -0.98 -8.08 -5.12
CA ALA A 65 -2.21 -8.50 -5.80
C ALA A 65 -2.33 -7.86 -7.20
N ALA A 66 -1.92 -6.60 -7.35
CA ALA A 66 -1.88 -5.90 -8.64
C ALA A 66 -0.91 -6.58 -9.62
N ALA A 67 0.27 -6.98 -9.16
CA ALA A 67 1.24 -7.71 -9.98
C ALA A 67 0.70 -9.05 -10.47
N LEU A 68 0.08 -9.85 -9.59
CA LEU A 68 -0.53 -11.12 -9.95
C LEU A 68 -1.75 -10.93 -10.89
N THR A 69 -2.54 -9.89 -10.65
CA THR A 69 -3.68 -9.54 -11.52
C THR A 69 -3.20 -9.16 -12.92
N ALA A 70 -2.17 -8.31 -13.02
CA ALA A 70 -1.59 -7.90 -14.30
C ALA A 70 -0.97 -9.07 -15.07
N ALA A 71 -0.27 -9.97 -14.36
CA ALA A 71 0.28 -11.19 -14.93
C ALA A 71 -0.82 -12.14 -15.47
N SER A 72 -1.93 -12.28 -14.72
CA SER A 72 -3.09 -13.08 -15.15
C SER A 72 -3.83 -12.43 -16.33
N GLU A 73 -3.95 -11.11 -16.35
CA GLU A 73 -4.52 -10.37 -17.50
C GLU A 73 -3.60 -10.50 -18.72
N TYR A 74 -2.27 -10.49 -18.52
CA TYR A 74 -1.31 -10.70 -19.60
C TYR A 74 -1.54 -12.06 -20.28
N SER A 75 -1.59 -13.17 -19.54
CA SER A 75 -1.89 -14.48 -20.13
C SER A 75 -3.25 -14.51 -20.83
N ARG A 76 -4.28 -13.84 -20.26
CA ARG A 76 -5.61 -13.71 -20.90
C ARG A 76 -5.55 -12.97 -22.23
N ARG A 77 -4.70 -11.94 -22.36
CA ARG A 77 -4.50 -11.23 -23.64
C ARG A 77 -3.91 -12.13 -24.73
N TYR A 78 -3.22 -13.21 -24.33
CA TYR A 78 -2.71 -14.24 -25.22
C TYR A 78 -3.65 -15.47 -25.33
N GLY A 79 -4.90 -15.35 -24.85
CA GLY A 79 -5.94 -16.37 -24.99
C GLY A 79 -5.95 -17.44 -23.88
N SER A 80 -5.22 -17.25 -22.78
CA SER A 80 -5.18 -18.21 -21.67
C SER A 80 -5.77 -17.63 -20.38
N VAL A 81 -6.74 -18.29 -19.78
CA VAL A 81 -7.31 -17.95 -18.47
C VAL A 81 -6.62 -18.70 -17.30
N ASN A 82 -5.55 -19.43 -17.57
CA ASN A 82 -4.85 -20.21 -16.53
C ASN A 82 -4.27 -19.32 -15.41
N GLY A 83 -3.79 -18.11 -15.73
CA GLY A 83 -3.31 -17.17 -14.73
C GLY A 83 -4.36 -16.89 -13.65
N PHE A 84 -5.60 -16.70 -14.04
CA PHE A 84 -6.73 -16.56 -13.14
C PHE A 84 -7.07 -17.88 -12.44
N ASN A 85 -7.29 -18.95 -13.21
CA ASN A 85 -7.83 -20.20 -12.71
C ASN A 85 -6.83 -21.01 -11.86
N LYS A 86 -5.56 -21.07 -12.27
CA LYS A 86 -4.53 -21.88 -11.61
C LYS A 86 -3.66 -21.10 -10.63
N VAL A 87 -3.61 -19.76 -10.72
CA VAL A 87 -2.79 -18.94 -9.82
C VAL A 87 -3.66 -18.09 -8.92
N LEU A 88 -4.41 -17.12 -9.44
CA LEU A 88 -5.17 -16.19 -8.59
C LEU A 88 -6.20 -16.92 -7.71
N ARG A 89 -6.95 -17.86 -8.27
CA ARG A 89 -7.92 -18.67 -7.51
C ARG A 89 -7.25 -19.45 -6.39
N GLU A 90 -6.08 -20.03 -6.65
CA GLU A 90 -5.38 -20.91 -5.72
C GLU A 90 -4.55 -20.17 -4.66
N VAL A 91 -4.21 -18.87 -4.85
CA VAL A 91 -3.41 -18.09 -3.89
C VAL A 91 -3.96 -18.17 -2.46
N PRO A 92 -5.24 -17.90 -2.16
CA PRO A 92 -5.74 -17.97 -0.78
C PRO A 92 -5.70 -19.38 -0.21
N LEU A 93 -5.97 -20.39 -1.03
CA LEU A 93 -5.91 -21.80 -0.64
C LEU A 93 -4.49 -22.22 -0.29
N ALA A 94 -3.54 -21.89 -1.16
CA ALA A 94 -2.12 -22.17 -0.94
C ALA A 94 -1.57 -21.46 0.31
N LEU A 95 -1.93 -20.19 0.53
CA LEU A 95 -1.49 -19.44 1.71
C LEU A 95 -2.08 -19.99 3.02
N ALA A 96 -3.28 -20.61 2.96
CA ALA A 96 -3.96 -21.23 4.09
C ALA A 96 -3.46 -22.66 4.38
N GLU A 97 -2.72 -23.29 3.46
CA GLU A 97 -2.19 -24.64 3.63
C GLU A 97 -1.25 -24.74 4.83
N LEU A 98 -1.42 -25.77 5.66
CA LEU A 98 -0.56 -26.01 6.82
C LEU A 98 0.74 -26.71 6.41
N GLN A 99 1.85 -26.07 6.67
CA GLN A 99 3.19 -26.62 6.47
C GLN A 99 3.64 -27.33 7.76
N GLY A 100 3.99 -28.62 7.64
CA GLY A 100 4.38 -29.43 8.80
C GLY A 100 3.29 -29.57 9.89
N GLY A 101 2.02 -29.33 9.54
CA GLY A 101 0.87 -29.46 10.43
C GLY A 101 0.67 -28.34 11.46
N ALA A 102 1.56 -27.35 11.52
CA ALA A 102 1.54 -26.35 12.61
C ALA A 102 1.37 -24.90 12.15
N GLN A 103 1.91 -24.52 11.01
CA GLN A 103 1.95 -23.13 10.54
C GLN A 103 1.40 -23.03 9.11
N THR A 104 0.69 -21.93 8.82
CA THR A 104 0.22 -21.67 7.46
C THR A 104 1.39 -21.33 6.53
N LYS A 105 1.25 -21.63 5.25
CA LYS A 105 2.24 -21.24 4.23
C LYS A 105 2.49 -19.72 4.25
N LEU A 106 1.46 -18.91 4.47
CA LEU A 106 1.63 -17.46 4.65
C LEU A 106 2.71 -17.15 5.67
N PHE A 107 2.68 -17.78 6.85
CA PHE A 107 3.69 -17.55 7.89
C PHE A 107 5.09 -18.02 7.46
N THR A 108 5.18 -19.16 6.78
CA THR A 108 6.48 -19.75 6.41
C THR A 108 7.20 -19.00 5.31
N LEU A 109 6.55 -18.05 4.60
CA LEU A 109 7.19 -17.19 3.62
C LEU A 109 8.08 -16.09 4.24
N PHE A 110 7.95 -15.86 5.55
CA PHE A 110 8.75 -14.85 6.24
C PHE A 110 10.01 -15.47 6.85
N HIS A 111 11.15 -15.25 6.21
CA HIS A 111 12.46 -15.74 6.65
C HIS A 111 13.28 -14.62 7.27
N PRO A 112 13.27 -14.46 8.61
CA PRO A 112 14.15 -13.50 9.27
C PRO A 112 15.62 -13.92 9.14
N SER A 113 16.51 -12.93 9.05
CA SER A 113 17.97 -13.17 9.11
C SER A 113 18.31 -14.01 10.36
N PRO A 114 19.39 -14.81 10.32
CA PRO A 114 19.73 -15.70 11.43
C PRO A 114 19.78 -15.02 12.80
N GLY A 115 20.28 -13.77 12.86
CA GLY A 115 20.30 -12.96 14.09
C GLY A 115 18.96 -12.32 14.44
N GLY A 116 18.06 -12.16 13.47
CA GLY A 116 16.75 -11.51 13.62
C GLY A 116 15.63 -12.43 14.12
N LYS A 117 15.85 -13.75 14.21
CA LYS A 117 14.80 -14.73 14.57
C LYS A 117 14.11 -14.45 15.91
N ARG A 118 14.85 -13.93 16.92
CA ARG A 118 14.28 -13.58 18.23
C ARG A 118 13.36 -12.37 18.13
N LEU A 119 13.84 -11.31 17.49
CA LEU A 119 13.04 -10.10 17.25
C LEU A 119 11.81 -10.39 16.39
N PHE A 120 11.94 -11.29 15.41
CA PHE A 120 10.80 -11.71 14.58
C PHE A 120 9.72 -12.44 15.41
N ARG A 121 10.12 -13.36 16.30
CA ARG A 121 9.17 -14.02 17.22
C ARG A 121 8.48 -13.03 18.14
N LEU A 122 9.22 -12.06 18.68
CA LEU A 122 8.63 -10.97 19.47
C LEU A 122 7.65 -10.13 18.63
N PHE A 123 8.03 -9.76 17.42
CA PHE A 123 7.15 -9.04 16.49
C PHE A 123 5.85 -9.83 16.25
N VAL A 124 5.98 -11.11 15.90
CA VAL A 124 4.81 -11.98 15.69
C VAL A 124 3.97 -12.10 16.97
N GLY A 125 4.59 -12.26 18.15
CA GLY A 125 3.89 -12.33 19.44
C GLY A 125 3.11 -11.06 19.76
N LEU A 126 3.71 -9.89 19.51
CA LEU A 126 3.05 -8.58 19.74
C LEU A 126 1.84 -8.34 18.83
N PHE A 127 1.91 -8.81 17.58
CA PHE A 127 0.85 -8.63 16.60
C PHE A 127 -0.08 -9.86 16.46
N SER A 128 0.23 -10.99 17.15
CA SER A 128 -0.73 -12.08 17.26
C SER A 128 -1.91 -11.63 18.11
N LYS A 129 -3.11 -11.64 17.53
CA LYS A 129 -4.34 -11.14 18.20
C LYS A 129 -4.85 -12.06 19.31
N LYS A 130 -3.96 -12.73 20.04
CA LYS A 130 -4.32 -13.50 21.24
C LYS A 130 -4.55 -12.52 22.38
N LYS A 131 -5.82 -12.35 22.78
CA LYS A 131 -6.25 -11.41 23.82
C LYS A 131 -6.03 -11.98 25.24
N GLY A 132 -5.82 -11.07 26.20
CA GLY A 132 -5.83 -11.32 27.62
C GLY A 132 -4.52 -11.85 28.19
N TRP A 133 -4.61 -12.35 29.43
CA TRP A 133 -3.48 -12.86 30.21
C TRP A 133 -2.65 -13.94 29.47
N ALA A 134 -3.32 -14.79 28.69
CA ALA A 134 -2.68 -15.84 27.91
C ALA A 134 -1.74 -15.27 26.81
N GLY A 135 -2.11 -14.17 26.15
CA GLY A 135 -1.27 -13.49 25.15
C GLY A 135 -0.05 -12.83 25.79
N THR A 136 -0.26 -12.10 26.88
CA THR A 136 0.84 -11.49 27.65
C THR A 136 1.81 -12.54 28.18
N TRP A 137 1.30 -13.64 28.71
CA TRP A 137 2.13 -14.76 29.21
C TRP A 137 2.92 -15.45 28.11
N ALA A 138 2.36 -15.60 26.91
CA ALA A 138 3.08 -16.14 25.76
C ALA A 138 4.29 -15.27 25.39
N ILE A 139 4.13 -13.94 25.34
CA ILE A 139 5.22 -13.00 25.07
C ILE A 139 6.29 -13.08 26.17
N VAL A 140 5.88 -13.10 27.45
CA VAL A 140 6.81 -13.23 28.60
C VAL A 140 7.57 -14.54 28.52
N LYS A 141 6.90 -15.65 28.22
CA LYS A 141 7.53 -16.97 28.08
C LYS A 141 8.57 -16.98 26.93
N GLU A 142 8.25 -16.38 25.79
CA GLU A 142 9.18 -16.27 24.65
C GLU A 142 10.38 -15.38 25.00
N LEU A 143 10.16 -14.24 25.65
CA LEU A 143 11.25 -13.40 26.16
C LEU A 143 12.18 -14.16 27.10
N LEU A 144 11.63 -14.87 28.07
CA LEU A 144 12.41 -15.68 29.02
C LEU A 144 13.16 -16.81 28.31
N ALA A 145 12.50 -17.55 27.44
CA ALA A 145 13.09 -18.67 26.70
C ALA A 145 14.21 -18.20 25.76
N ASP A 146 13.98 -17.13 25.01
CA ASP A 146 14.93 -16.65 23.99
C ASP A 146 16.11 -15.86 24.59
N TYR A 147 15.87 -15.11 25.65
CA TYR A 147 16.87 -14.21 26.22
C TYR A 147 17.56 -14.74 27.50
N LEU A 148 16.98 -15.71 28.21
CA LEU A 148 17.60 -16.32 29.39
C LEU A 148 18.05 -17.77 29.16
N LEU A 149 17.25 -18.60 28.45
CA LEU A 149 17.46 -20.05 28.37
C LEU A 149 18.13 -20.53 27.08
N SER A 150 18.33 -19.63 26.09
CA SER A 150 18.88 -20.03 24.79
C SER A 150 20.29 -20.63 24.87
N PRO A 151 20.57 -21.81 24.28
CA PRO A 151 21.87 -22.49 24.34
C PRO A 151 23.02 -21.72 23.67
N ASN A 152 22.71 -20.73 22.82
CA ASN A 152 23.70 -19.82 22.21
C ASN A 152 24.38 -18.89 23.25
N LEU A 153 23.96 -18.93 24.50
CA LEU A 153 24.65 -18.31 25.64
C LEU A 153 26.08 -18.83 25.81
N ARG A 154 26.44 -19.99 25.28
CA ARG A 154 27.76 -20.59 25.47
C ARG A 154 28.92 -19.81 24.86
N ARG A 155 28.67 -18.94 23.89
CA ARG A 155 29.74 -18.25 23.14
C ARG A 155 29.90 -16.75 23.42
N ARG A 156 29.21 -16.17 24.44
CA ARG A 156 29.29 -14.74 24.76
C ARG A 156 29.89 -14.51 26.17
N PRO A 157 30.68 -13.44 26.33
CA PRO A 157 31.36 -13.12 27.63
C PRO A 157 30.38 -12.80 28.77
N ASP A 158 29.11 -12.60 28.48
CA ASP A 158 28.06 -12.18 29.41
C ASP A 158 27.70 -13.21 30.49
N ARG A 159 28.13 -14.48 30.32
CA ARG A 159 27.94 -15.52 31.36
C ARG A 159 28.71 -15.23 32.60
N GLY A 160 29.93 -14.75 32.44
CA GLY A 160 30.77 -14.36 33.59
C GLY A 160 30.12 -13.22 34.38
N ALA A 161 29.59 -12.21 33.66
CA ALA A 161 28.90 -11.09 34.28
C ALA A 161 27.60 -11.54 34.99
N LEU A 162 26.79 -12.43 34.36
CA LEU A 162 25.58 -12.97 34.97
C LEU A 162 25.90 -13.84 36.21
N LEU A 163 26.88 -14.72 36.11
CA LEU A 163 27.31 -15.55 37.23
C LEU A 163 27.90 -14.71 38.36
N LEU A 164 28.67 -13.66 38.05
CA LEU A 164 29.19 -12.72 39.04
C LEU A 164 28.09 -11.90 39.71
N LEU A 165 27.06 -11.47 38.96
CA LEU A 165 25.92 -10.73 39.51
C LEU A 165 25.05 -11.62 40.40
N ILE A 166 24.75 -12.86 39.95
CA ILE A 166 23.98 -13.82 40.74
C ILE A 166 24.81 -14.23 41.97
N GLY A 167 26.10 -14.53 41.81
CA GLY A 167 27.00 -14.87 42.87
C GLY A 167 27.17 -13.73 43.88
N GLY A 168 27.28 -12.48 43.41
CA GLY A 168 27.33 -11.29 44.23
C GLY A 168 26.03 -11.05 45.03
N ALA A 169 24.87 -11.22 44.40
CA ALA A 169 23.57 -11.10 45.05
C ALA A 169 23.39 -12.22 46.14
N LEU A 170 23.78 -13.45 45.81
CA LEU A 170 23.75 -14.56 46.77
C LEU A 170 24.72 -14.37 47.92
N LEU A 171 25.92 -13.84 47.67
CA LEU A 171 26.92 -13.53 48.66
C LEU A 171 26.44 -12.40 49.60
N LEU A 172 25.86 -11.33 49.06
CA LEU A 172 25.26 -10.26 49.84
C LEU A 172 24.09 -10.79 50.71
N GLY A 173 23.27 -11.68 50.18
CA GLY A 173 22.19 -12.34 50.87
C GLY A 173 22.71 -13.22 52.02
N ALA A 174 23.78 -13.99 51.76
CA ALA A 174 24.44 -14.83 52.78
C ALA A 174 25.08 -14.00 53.89
N LEU A 175 25.72 -12.88 53.54
CA LEU A 175 26.32 -11.94 54.55
C LEU A 175 25.23 -11.28 55.41
N CYS A 176 24.09 -10.91 54.85
CA CYS A 176 22.97 -10.41 55.63
C CYS A 176 22.35 -11.47 56.55
N LEU A 177 22.31 -12.75 56.10
CA LEU A 177 21.82 -13.88 56.89
C LEU A 177 22.70 -14.18 58.11
N LEU A 178 23.99 -13.99 58.00
CA LEU A 178 24.94 -14.18 59.11
C LEU A 178 24.78 -13.12 60.22
N HIS A 179 24.16 -11.99 59.94
CA HIS A 179 24.02 -10.87 60.89
C HIS A 179 22.69 -10.82 61.63
N THR A 180 21.70 -11.70 61.30
CA THR A 180 20.33 -11.59 61.84
C THR A 180 19.80 -12.91 62.39
N ALA A 181 19.50 -12.95 63.70
CA ALA A 181 19.03 -14.15 64.42
C ALA A 181 17.50 -14.32 64.50
N THR A 182 16.72 -13.57 63.72
CA THR A 182 15.23 -13.62 63.78
C THR A 182 14.59 -13.95 62.43
N VAL A 183 13.48 -14.68 62.44
CA VAL A 183 12.77 -15.17 61.22
C VAL A 183 12.24 -14.03 60.33
N LEU A 184 11.80 -12.92 60.91
CA LEU A 184 11.25 -11.77 60.16
C LEU A 184 12.27 -11.07 59.28
N PRO A 185 13.49 -10.77 59.73
CA PRO A 185 14.55 -10.23 58.87
C PRO A 185 15.03 -11.25 57.84
N LEU A 186 14.97 -12.55 58.08
CA LEU A 186 15.27 -13.59 57.11
C LEU A 186 14.36 -13.54 55.90
N LEU A 187 13.03 -13.42 56.12
CA LEU A 187 12.03 -13.29 55.07
C LEU A 187 12.24 -12.01 54.26
N LEU A 188 12.54 -10.89 54.90
CA LEU A 188 12.82 -9.62 54.26
C LEU A 188 14.07 -9.69 53.38
N VAL A 189 15.13 -10.31 53.85
CA VAL A 189 16.38 -10.55 53.09
C VAL A 189 16.12 -11.46 51.89
N LEU A 190 15.31 -12.50 52.03
CA LEU A 190 14.95 -13.38 50.93
C LEU A 190 14.17 -12.62 49.86
N LEU A 191 13.14 -11.83 50.26
CA LEU A 191 12.34 -11.03 49.35
C LEU A 191 13.18 -9.97 48.62
N THR A 192 14.10 -9.28 49.32
CA THR A 192 14.98 -8.29 48.66
C THR A 192 15.96 -8.94 47.70
N ASN A 193 16.50 -10.11 47.99
CA ASN A 193 17.37 -10.86 47.09
C ASN A 193 16.59 -11.35 45.84
N VAL A 194 15.39 -11.88 46.01
CA VAL A 194 14.51 -12.28 44.89
C VAL A 194 14.17 -11.06 44.00
N ALA A 195 13.85 -9.92 44.62
CA ALA A 195 13.61 -8.69 43.89
C ALA A 195 14.86 -8.19 43.15
N ALA A 196 16.04 -8.22 43.80
CA ALA A 196 17.28 -7.82 43.15
C ALA A 196 17.63 -8.74 41.96
N ILE A 197 17.50 -10.05 42.11
CA ILE A 197 17.72 -11.02 41.05
C ILE A 197 16.71 -10.75 39.88
N ALA A 198 15.44 -10.51 40.18
CA ALA A 198 14.45 -10.18 39.18
C ALA A 198 14.79 -8.89 38.41
N VAL A 199 15.23 -7.83 39.10
CA VAL A 199 15.67 -6.57 38.45
C VAL A 199 16.91 -6.80 37.59
N LEU A 200 17.88 -7.58 38.04
CA LEU A 200 19.08 -7.91 37.26
C LEU A 200 18.75 -8.74 36.02
N LEU A 201 17.84 -9.71 36.13
CA LEU A 201 17.39 -10.51 35.00
C LEU A 201 16.62 -9.64 33.99
N LEU A 202 15.75 -8.74 34.45
CA LEU A 202 15.04 -7.78 33.58
C LEU A 202 16.02 -6.83 32.89
N GLY A 203 17.01 -6.33 33.60
CA GLY A 203 18.08 -5.51 33.04
C GLY A 203 18.90 -6.24 31.97
N LEU A 204 19.23 -7.50 32.21
CA LEU A 204 19.91 -8.34 31.21
C LEU A 204 19.08 -8.63 29.99
N ILE A 205 17.79 -8.92 30.16
CA ILE A 205 16.85 -9.10 29.04
C ILE A 205 16.76 -7.81 28.24
N GLY A 206 16.57 -6.68 28.92
CA GLY A 206 16.47 -5.36 28.27
C GLY A 206 17.73 -4.99 27.48
N TRP A 207 18.91 -5.22 28.08
CA TRP A 207 20.19 -4.97 27.41
C TRP A 207 20.39 -5.86 26.18
N ARG A 208 20.10 -7.15 26.30
CA ARG A 208 20.18 -8.09 25.15
C ARG A 208 19.19 -7.78 24.06
N LEU A 209 17.96 -7.41 24.41
CA LEU A 209 16.96 -6.96 23.46
C LEU A 209 17.44 -5.71 22.71
N LEU A 210 18.01 -4.74 23.43
CA LEU A 210 18.56 -3.53 22.85
C LEU A 210 19.75 -3.83 21.92
N ASP A 211 20.62 -4.77 22.30
CA ASP A 211 21.75 -5.22 21.48
C ASP A 211 21.25 -5.90 20.19
N ASP A 212 20.26 -6.79 20.28
CA ASP A 212 19.64 -7.41 19.10
C ASP A 212 18.93 -6.37 18.20
N VAL A 213 18.23 -5.40 18.77
CA VAL A 213 17.63 -4.28 18.03
C VAL A 213 18.70 -3.48 17.29
N ARG A 214 19.77 -3.07 17.99
CA ARG A 214 20.87 -2.30 17.40
C ARG A 214 21.54 -3.06 16.25
N ARG A 215 21.81 -4.36 16.43
CA ARG A 215 22.52 -5.18 15.43
C ARG A 215 21.65 -5.54 14.23
N GLN A 216 20.37 -5.85 14.44
CA GLN A 216 19.48 -6.34 13.38
C GLN A 216 18.71 -5.21 12.69
N LEU A 217 18.14 -4.29 13.46
CA LEU A 217 17.39 -3.16 12.92
C LEU A 217 18.26 -1.92 12.65
N GLY A 218 19.43 -1.80 13.31
CA GLY A 218 20.42 -0.76 13.00
C GLY A 218 21.26 -1.05 11.75
N GLY A 219 21.11 -2.23 11.15
CA GLY A 219 21.77 -2.58 9.89
C GLY A 219 21.08 -1.98 8.67
N PRO A 220 21.67 -2.15 7.46
CA PRO A 220 21.12 -1.60 6.22
C PRO A 220 19.67 -2.05 5.99
N GLY A 221 18.79 -1.08 5.72
CA GLY A 221 17.38 -1.31 5.42
C GLY A 221 16.46 -1.53 6.62
N CYS A 222 16.97 -1.49 7.86
CA CYS A 222 16.17 -1.47 9.10
C CYS A 222 15.03 -2.50 9.17
N GLY A 223 15.27 -3.76 8.74
CA GLY A 223 14.25 -4.81 8.70
C GLY A 223 14.78 -6.20 9.04
N LEU A 224 13.87 -7.11 9.37
CA LEU A 224 14.17 -8.47 9.81
C LEU A 224 14.34 -9.46 8.66
N CYS A 225 13.53 -9.29 7.57
CA CYS A 225 13.47 -10.19 6.42
C CYS A 225 13.94 -9.48 5.15
N THR A 226 14.73 -10.15 4.31
CA THR A 226 15.04 -9.67 2.95
C THR A 226 13.89 -9.94 1.98
N GLY A 227 13.08 -10.95 2.25
CA GLY A 227 12.07 -11.49 1.38
C GLY A 227 12.50 -12.74 0.63
N MET A 228 13.81 -12.99 0.57
CA MET A 228 14.36 -14.21 -0.04
C MET A 228 14.39 -15.36 0.97
N GLY A 229 14.19 -16.57 0.48
CA GLY A 229 14.41 -17.78 1.25
C GLY A 229 15.89 -18.10 1.46
N PRO A 230 16.22 -19.02 2.36
CA PRO A 230 17.59 -19.49 2.53
C PRO A 230 18.05 -20.29 1.28
N MET A 231 19.31 -20.13 0.89
CA MET A 231 19.86 -20.83 -0.28
C MET A 231 19.66 -22.35 -0.19
N GLY A 232 19.02 -22.94 -1.19
CA GLY A 232 18.69 -24.37 -1.21
C GLY A 232 17.58 -24.79 -0.23
N GLY A 233 16.91 -23.85 0.41
CA GLY A 233 15.82 -24.05 1.35
C GLY A 233 14.44 -23.69 0.79
N PRO A 234 13.42 -23.57 1.65
CA PRO A 234 12.08 -23.18 1.25
C PRO A 234 12.04 -21.72 0.75
N ASP A 235 11.09 -21.46 -0.14
CA ASP A 235 10.89 -20.14 -0.74
C ASP A 235 10.62 -19.06 0.34
N GLY A 236 11.25 -17.90 0.18
CA GLY A 236 10.82 -16.68 0.84
C GLY A 236 9.68 -15.99 0.07
N PHE A 237 9.19 -14.89 0.61
CA PHE A 237 8.06 -14.16 0.02
C PHE A 237 8.36 -13.69 -1.42
N THR A 238 9.57 -13.18 -1.66
CA THR A 238 9.97 -12.70 -2.99
C THR A 238 10.13 -13.84 -3.99
N ASP A 239 10.67 -15.00 -3.55
CA ASP A 239 10.77 -16.20 -4.39
C ASP A 239 9.38 -16.72 -4.78
N TRP A 240 8.48 -16.82 -3.79
CA TRP A 240 7.10 -17.23 -4.00
C TRP A 240 6.35 -16.28 -4.95
N LEU A 241 6.52 -14.97 -4.77
CA LEU A 241 5.88 -13.98 -5.63
C LEU A 241 6.43 -14.03 -7.06
N HIS A 242 7.75 -14.24 -7.23
CA HIS A 242 8.35 -14.43 -8.54
C HIS A 242 7.71 -15.61 -9.27
N LYS A 243 7.64 -16.77 -8.62
CA LYS A 243 6.97 -17.97 -9.17
C LYS A 243 5.50 -17.72 -9.49
N GLY A 244 4.80 -16.98 -8.61
CA GLY A 244 3.40 -16.61 -8.82
C GLY A 244 3.20 -15.71 -10.05
N ILE A 245 4.01 -14.68 -10.21
CA ILE A 245 3.95 -13.76 -11.38
C ILE A 245 4.26 -14.54 -12.67
N GLN A 246 5.33 -15.34 -12.68
CA GLN A 246 5.71 -16.12 -13.86
C GLN A 246 4.66 -17.16 -14.21
N GLY A 247 4.13 -17.87 -13.22
CA GLY A 247 3.05 -18.84 -13.42
C GLY A 247 1.75 -18.20 -13.91
N ALA A 248 1.40 -17.01 -13.39
CA ALA A 248 0.20 -16.28 -13.81
C ALA A 248 0.31 -15.73 -15.24
N SER A 249 1.51 -15.33 -15.66
CA SER A 249 1.79 -14.86 -17.01
C SER A 249 2.15 -15.98 -17.99
N GLU A 250 2.24 -17.23 -17.52
CA GLU A 250 2.70 -18.40 -18.30
C GLU A 250 4.09 -18.22 -18.94
N ARG A 251 4.97 -17.51 -18.21
CA ARG A 251 6.37 -17.28 -18.64
C ARG A 251 7.36 -18.15 -17.88
N ASP A 252 8.49 -18.42 -18.50
CA ASP A 252 9.60 -19.15 -17.88
C ASP A 252 10.16 -18.37 -16.69
N LEU A 253 10.65 -19.08 -15.66
CA LEU A 253 11.21 -18.46 -14.45
C LEU A 253 12.47 -17.63 -14.71
N ASP A 254 13.19 -17.87 -15.79
CA ASP A 254 14.39 -17.15 -16.18
C ASP A 254 14.12 -15.89 -17.01
N LYS A 255 12.85 -15.68 -17.45
CA LYS A 255 12.42 -14.53 -18.24
C LYS A 255 11.38 -13.69 -17.48
N PRO A 256 11.82 -12.87 -16.52
CA PRO A 256 10.90 -12.15 -15.65
C PRO A 256 9.95 -11.26 -16.45
N LEU A 257 8.67 -11.26 -16.07
CA LEU A 257 7.65 -10.38 -16.65
C LEU A 257 8.01 -8.92 -16.37
N THR A 258 8.07 -8.10 -17.42
CA THR A 258 8.42 -6.68 -17.36
C THR A 258 7.19 -5.77 -17.57
N PHE A 259 7.33 -4.48 -17.26
CA PHE A 259 6.30 -3.50 -17.59
C PHE A 259 6.13 -3.35 -19.11
N ARG A 260 7.22 -3.48 -19.90
CA ARG A 260 7.17 -3.46 -21.37
C ARG A 260 6.29 -4.58 -21.91
N ASP A 261 6.44 -5.79 -21.39
CA ASP A 261 5.61 -6.92 -21.79
C ASP A 261 4.11 -6.63 -21.57
N LEU A 262 3.76 -5.97 -20.44
CA LEU A 262 2.38 -5.58 -20.15
C LEU A 262 1.87 -4.50 -21.10
N TRP A 263 2.70 -3.52 -21.44
CA TRP A 263 2.34 -2.43 -22.35
C TRP A 263 2.11 -2.93 -23.76
N ASP A 264 2.93 -3.86 -24.21
CA ASP A 264 2.94 -4.38 -25.59
C ASP A 264 2.00 -5.60 -25.73
N ALA A 265 1.28 -6.02 -24.68
CA ALA A 265 0.35 -7.13 -24.74
C ALA A 265 -0.77 -6.86 -25.77
N PRO A 266 -1.30 -7.87 -26.49
CA PRO A 266 -2.32 -7.68 -27.49
C PRO A 266 -3.65 -7.22 -26.89
N GLY A 267 -4.55 -6.64 -27.73
CA GLY A 267 -5.93 -6.35 -27.37
C GLY A 267 -6.11 -5.23 -26.35
N GLY A 268 -5.24 -4.24 -26.35
CA GLY A 268 -5.44 -3.02 -25.57
C GLY A 268 -6.58 -2.16 -26.15
N PRO A 269 -7.14 -1.22 -25.34
CA PRO A 269 -8.21 -0.34 -25.82
C PRO A 269 -7.67 0.63 -26.88
N ASP A 270 -8.45 0.83 -27.94
CA ASP A 270 -8.20 1.95 -28.86
C ASP A 270 -8.61 3.25 -28.17
N LEU A 271 -7.64 4.04 -27.76
CA LEU A 271 -7.89 5.29 -27.04
C LEU A 271 -8.23 6.45 -27.99
N GLY A 272 -8.07 6.31 -29.31
CA GLY A 272 -8.53 7.25 -30.36
C GLY A 272 -8.05 8.71 -30.26
N LEU A 273 -7.23 9.05 -29.27
CA LEU A 273 -6.79 10.41 -28.93
C LEU A 273 -5.27 10.54 -28.97
N TYR A 274 -4.63 9.92 -29.96
CA TYR A 274 -3.21 10.16 -30.19
C TYR A 274 -3.04 11.52 -30.88
N ARG A 275 -2.63 12.51 -30.12
CA ARG A 275 -1.97 13.71 -30.69
C ARG A 275 -0.48 13.51 -30.54
N ASP A 276 0.22 13.47 -31.66
CA ASP A 276 1.67 13.40 -31.69
C ASP A 276 2.30 14.38 -30.69
N GLY A 277 3.11 13.83 -29.78
CA GLY A 277 3.95 14.59 -28.88
C GLY A 277 3.38 14.90 -27.48
N TRP A 278 2.14 14.52 -27.13
CA TRP A 278 1.53 14.90 -25.84
C TRP A 278 1.08 13.76 -24.92
N ILE A 279 0.96 12.53 -25.43
CA ILE A 279 0.50 11.38 -24.63
C ILE A 279 1.38 10.18 -24.98
N GLU A 280 1.85 9.47 -23.94
CA GLU A 280 2.55 8.20 -24.14
C GLU A 280 1.68 7.19 -24.91
N PRO A 281 2.33 6.26 -25.67
CA PRO A 281 1.62 5.21 -26.36
C PRO A 281 0.63 4.51 -25.41
N PRO A 282 -0.61 4.21 -25.87
CA PRO A 282 -1.59 3.54 -25.03
C PRO A 282 -1.03 2.18 -24.59
N GLN A 283 -0.88 2.04 -23.28
CA GLN A 283 -0.44 0.79 -22.68
C GLN A 283 -1.59 -0.20 -22.72
N SER A 284 -1.37 -1.42 -23.21
CA SER A 284 -2.42 -2.45 -23.25
C SER A 284 -2.85 -2.84 -21.85
N ILE A 285 -1.90 -3.01 -20.93
CA ILE A 285 -2.11 -3.23 -19.50
C ILE A 285 -1.25 -2.21 -18.76
N SER A 286 -1.90 -1.27 -18.07
CA SER A 286 -1.22 -0.24 -17.28
C SER A 286 -1.13 -0.67 -15.82
N LEU A 287 0.03 -1.15 -15.39
CA LEU A 287 0.29 -1.50 -13.99
C LEU A 287 1.01 -0.36 -13.30
N GLN A 288 0.50 0.09 -12.15
CA GLN A 288 1.14 1.12 -11.33
C GLN A 288 1.18 0.72 -9.86
N MET A 289 2.34 0.84 -9.25
CA MET A 289 2.57 0.49 -7.85
C MET A 289 3.27 1.63 -7.12
N MET A 290 2.84 1.91 -5.89
CA MET A 290 3.41 2.99 -5.09
C MET A 290 4.41 2.45 -4.08
N SER A 291 5.54 3.12 -3.94
CA SER A 291 6.53 2.93 -2.88
C SER A 291 6.83 4.25 -2.20
N THR A 292 7.50 4.26 -1.07
CA THR A 292 7.92 5.47 -0.37
C THR A 292 9.44 5.61 -0.43
N ASN A 293 9.93 6.69 -1.01
CA ASN A 293 11.32 7.10 -0.91
C ASN A 293 11.51 7.81 0.44
N LEU A 294 12.04 7.08 1.44
CA LEU A 294 12.26 7.62 2.80
C LEU A 294 13.30 8.74 2.83
N THR A 295 14.29 8.68 1.94
CA THR A 295 15.36 9.67 1.88
C THR A 295 14.83 11.04 1.44
N HIS A 296 13.87 11.05 0.50
CA HIS A 296 13.24 12.27 0.01
C HIS A 296 11.90 12.58 0.69
N GLY A 297 11.40 11.69 1.55
CA GLY A 297 10.14 11.89 2.28
C GLY A 297 8.91 11.95 1.37
N ARG A 298 8.90 11.25 0.21
CA ARG A 298 7.82 11.33 -0.77
C ARG A 298 7.40 9.96 -1.32
N ALA A 299 6.18 9.92 -1.83
CA ALA A 299 5.71 8.78 -2.62
C ALA A 299 6.45 8.71 -3.96
N CYS A 300 6.66 7.49 -4.45
CA CYS A 300 7.28 7.22 -5.74
C CYS A 300 6.47 6.12 -6.46
N GLY A 301 5.99 6.43 -7.66
CA GLY A 301 5.25 5.50 -8.51
C GLY A 301 6.20 4.63 -9.34
N PHE A 302 5.87 3.36 -9.52
CA PHE A 302 6.55 2.46 -10.45
C PHE A 302 5.55 1.87 -11.45
N PRO A 303 5.91 1.83 -12.76
CA PRO A 303 7.19 2.25 -13.34
C PRO A 303 7.41 3.76 -13.24
N LEU A 304 8.67 4.18 -13.22
CA LEU A 304 9.02 5.60 -13.16
C LEU A 304 8.50 6.34 -14.40
N ASN A 305 8.03 7.58 -14.23
CA ASN A 305 7.70 8.46 -15.35
C ASN A 305 8.96 9.07 -15.96
N ASP A 306 8.92 9.46 -17.25
CA ASP A 306 10.09 10.06 -17.93
C ASP A 306 10.50 11.40 -17.31
N ASN A 307 9.56 12.13 -16.71
CA ASN A 307 9.78 13.38 -16.00
C ASN A 307 10.10 13.19 -14.51
N SER A 308 10.13 11.94 -14.02
CA SER A 308 10.45 11.65 -12.64
C SER A 308 11.96 11.59 -12.41
N GLU A 309 12.33 11.58 -11.14
CA GLU A 309 13.71 11.41 -10.72
C GLU A 309 14.34 10.14 -11.33
N ARG A 310 15.52 10.28 -11.90
CA ARG A 310 16.30 9.16 -12.42
C ARG A 310 16.90 8.40 -11.25
N LEU A 311 16.56 7.11 -11.14
CA LEU A 311 17.08 6.22 -10.12
C LEU A 311 18.08 5.24 -10.72
N TYR A 312 19.05 4.86 -9.90
CA TYR A 312 20.13 3.95 -10.26
C TYR A 312 20.22 2.82 -9.24
N PHE A 313 20.88 1.74 -9.59
CA PHE A 313 21.10 0.60 -8.71
C PHE A 313 22.52 0.04 -8.86
N ARG A 314 22.95 -0.71 -7.85
CA ARG A 314 24.17 -1.50 -7.83
C ARG A 314 23.82 -2.97 -7.64
N GLN A 315 24.60 -3.87 -8.24
CA GLN A 315 24.39 -5.30 -8.13
C GLN A 315 24.38 -5.77 -6.66
N GLU A 316 25.40 -5.42 -5.94
CA GLU A 316 25.61 -5.85 -4.55
C GLU A 316 24.52 -5.36 -3.60
N ASP A 317 23.89 -4.21 -3.91
CA ASP A 317 22.82 -3.63 -3.12
C ASP A 317 21.48 -4.33 -3.39
N LEU A 318 21.21 -4.82 -4.62
CA LEU A 318 19.93 -5.45 -4.97
C LEU A 318 19.94 -6.99 -4.89
N ALA A 319 21.07 -7.65 -5.14
CA ALA A 319 21.18 -9.10 -5.15
C ALA A 319 20.62 -9.81 -3.90
N PRO A 320 20.71 -9.24 -2.67
CA PRO A 320 20.12 -9.87 -1.48
C PRO A 320 18.60 -9.91 -1.45
N TYR A 321 17.91 -9.18 -2.34
CA TYR A 321 16.46 -8.99 -2.31
C TYR A 321 15.72 -9.66 -3.46
N PHE A 322 16.45 -10.09 -4.52
CA PHE A 322 15.84 -10.57 -5.75
C PHE A 322 16.44 -11.89 -6.24
N PRO A 323 15.64 -12.74 -6.90
CA PRO A 323 16.12 -13.96 -7.54
C PRO A 323 17.19 -13.69 -8.60
N ALA A 324 18.08 -14.65 -8.83
CA ALA A 324 19.18 -14.53 -9.78
C ALA A 324 18.70 -14.18 -11.21
N ALA A 325 17.58 -14.77 -11.66
CA ALA A 325 16.99 -14.49 -12.96
C ALA A 325 16.62 -13.00 -13.13
N VAL A 326 16.04 -12.38 -12.11
CA VAL A 326 15.69 -10.96 -12.09
C VAL A 326 16.95 -10.09 -12.16
N MET A 327 17.99 -10.45 -11.41
CA MET A 327 19.26 -9.73 -11.44
C MET A 327 19.95 -9.85 -12.79
N THR A 328 19.97 -11.05 -13.37
CA THR A 328 20.55 -11.28 -14.71
C THR A 328 19.85 -10.43 -15.77
N HIS A 329 18.51 -10.38 -15.75
CA HIS A 329 17.73 -9.54 -16.65
C HIS A 329 18.06 -8.05 -16.49
N LEU A 330 18.08 -7.54 -15.24
CA LEU A 330 18.42 -6.14 -14.96
C LEU A 330 19.81 -5.76 -15.48
N PHE A 331 20.78 -6.68 -15.40
CA PHE A 331 22.12 -6.42 -15.94
C PHE A 331 22.16 -6.41 -17.45
N ALA A 332 21.41 -7.28 -18.08
CA ALA A 332 21.35 -7.36 -19.54
C ALA A 332 20.75 -6.08 -20.15
N CYS A 333 19.73 -5.50 -19.51
CA CYS A 333 19.03 -4.33 -20.04
C CYS A 333 19.57 -2.97 -19.53
N SER A 334 20.51 -2.97 -18.56
CA SER A 334 21.01 -1.74 -17.92
C SER A 334 22.54 -1.71 -17.93
N PRO A 335 23.19 -1.06 -18.90
CA PRO A 335 24.64 -0.91 -18.90
C PRO A 335 25.14 -0.08 -17.71
N VAL A 336 26.41 -0.21 -17.39
CA VAL A 336 27.06 0.63 -16.38
C VAL A 336 27.03 2.09 -16.84
N LEU A 337 26.75 3.00 -15.93
CA LEU A 337 26.64 4.42 -16.23
C LEU A 337 28.02 5.03 -16.44
N ASP A 338 28.22 5.71 -17.57
CA ASP A 338 29.44 6.41 -17.91
C ASP A 338 29.83 7.44 -16.85
N GLY A 339 31.11 7.45 -16.45
CA GLY A 339 31.65 8.31 -15.40
C GLY A 339 31.43 7.79 -13.98
N TYR A 340 30.67 6.71 -13.80
CA TYR A 340 30.39 6.09 -12.48
C TYR A 340 30.74 4.59 -12.45
N GLU A 341 31.62 4.15 -13.32
CA GLU A 341 32.08 2.75 -13.45
C GLU A 341 32.70 2.24 -12.14
N HIS A 342 33.43 3.10 -11.45
CA HIS A 342 34.05 2.80 -10.15
C HIS A 342 33.04 2.49 -9.04
N LEU A 343 31.78 2.96 -9.16
CA LEU A 343 30.69 2.65 -8.27
C LEU A 343 29.81 1.50 -8.77
N GLY A 344 29.94 1.08 -10.03
CA GLY A 344 29.12 0.07 -10.66
C GLY A 344 27.64 0.46 -10.77
N LEU A 345 27.36 1.77 -10.86
CA LEU A 345 26.01 2.30 -10.97
C LEU A 345 25.39 1.99 -12.34
N ARG A 346 24.13 1.55 -12.33
CA ARG A 346 23.34 1.27 -13.51
C ARG A 346 22.02 1.98 -13.42
N ARG A 347 21.50 2.53 -14.52
CA ARG A 347 20.19 3.20 -14.52
C ARG A 347 19.09 2.17 -14.32
N LEU A 348 18.15 2.46 -13.41
CA LEU A 348 16.95 1.64 -13.25
C LEU A 348 16.08 1.77 -14.51
N PRO A 349 15.81 0.67 -15.24
CA PRO A 349 15.06 0.74 -16.50
C PRO A 349 13.58 1.04 -16.19
N ARG A 350 12.86 1.65 -17.14
CA ARG A 350 11.43 1.92 -17.00
C ARG A 350 10.59 0.74 -17.50
N GLY A 351 10.59 0.51 -18.81
CA GLY A 351 9.80 -0.56 -19.43
C GLY A 351 10.36 -1.95 -19.12
N GLU A 352 11.68 -2.11 -19.22
CA GLU A 352 12.36 -3.38 -18.93
C GLU A 352 12.48 -3.70 -17.43
N LEU A 353 11.89 -2.88 -16.55
CA LEU A 353 11.84 -3.18 -15.12
C LEU A 353 10.97 -4.42 -14.88
N PRO A 354 11.50 -5.46 -14.23
CA PRO A 354 10.66 -6.59 -13.82
C PRO A 354 9.58 -6.16 -12.83
N VAL A 355 8.35 -6.60 -13.06
CA VAL A 355 7.18 -6.32 -12.21
C VAL A 355 7.45 -6.68 -10.74
N LEU A 356 8.17 -7.77 -10.50
CA LEU A 356 8.58 -8.20 -9.17
C LEU A 356 9.34 -7.12 -8.40
N VAL A 357 10.23 -6.37 -9.08
CA VAL A 357 11.05 -5.34 -8.43
C VAL A 357 10.17 -4.25 -7.85
N ALA A 358 9.25 -3.73 -8.62
CA ALA A 358 8.31 -2.70 -8.17
C ALA A 358 7.39 -3.22 -7.03
N ALA A 359 6.88 -4.45 -7.14
CA ALA A 359 6.07 -5.07 -6.11
C ALA A 359 6.84 -5.22 -4.78
N ARG A 360 8.12 -5.64 -4.83
CA ARG A 360 8.97 -5.78 -3.64
C ARG A 360 9.34 -4.43 -3.02
N LEU A 361 9.60 -3.39 -3.83
CA LEU A 361 9.81 -2.02 -3.34
C LEU A 361 8.57 -1.55 -2.59
N SER A 362 7.38 -1.77 -3.16
CA SER A 362 6.10 -1.39 -2.58
C SER A 362 5.77 -2.12 -1.27
N LEU A 363 6.19 -3.39 -1.14
CA LEU A 363 5.90 -4.24 0.04
C LEU A 363 6.95 -4.14 1.14
N SER A 364 7.90 -3.24 1.09
CA SER A 364 8.97 -3.11 2.08
C SER A 364 8.46 -2.57 3.44
N PHE A 365 7.52 -3.31 4.08
CA PHE A 365 6.90 -2.91 5.35
C PHE A 365 7.96 -2.75 6.45
N PRO A 366 8.01 -1.57 7.13
CA PRO A 366 9.04 -1.26 8.13
C PRO A 366 9.14 -2.34 9.22
N ILE A 367 10.36 -2.59 9.67
CA ILE A 367 10.72 -3.60 10.67
C ILE A 367 10.58 -5.03 10.12
N LEU A 368 9.48 -5.39 9.45
CA LEU A 368 9.26 -6.74 8.93
C LEU A 368 10.17 -7.02 7.73
N PHE A 369 10.12 -6.18 6.72
CA PHE A 369 10.98 -6.27 5.55
C PHE A 369 12.04 -5.17 5.54
N LYS A 370 13.23 -5.52 5.08
CA LYS A 370 14.29 -4.54 4.82
C LYS A 370 13.86 -3.59 3.70
N ALA A 371 14.05 -2.29 3.92
CA ALA A 371 13.97 -1.29 2.85
C ALA A 371 15.02 -1.60 1.78
N VAL A 372 14.66 -1.35 0.52
CA VAL A 372 15.52 -1.64 -0.63
C VAL A 372 16.29 -0.37 -1.02
N PRO A 373 17.63 -0.44 -1.15
CA PRO A 373 18.41 0.72 -1.55
C PRO A 373 18.43 0.88 -3.07
N LEU A 374 18.13 2.09 -3.50
CA LEU A 374 18.43 2.60 -4.85
C LEU A 374 19.38 3.79 -4.72
N TRP A 375 19.78 4.38 -5.83
CA TRP A 375 20.71 5.50 -5.86
C TRP A 375 20.12 6.66 -6.64
N ALA A 376 20.42 7.87 -6.21
CA ALA A 376 20.16 9.11 -6.93
C ALA A 376 21.47 9.87 -7.17
N ILE A 377 21.53 10.56 -8.30
CA ILE A 377 22.64 11.43 -8.68
C ILE A 377 22.09 12.84 -8.70
N PRO A 378 22.51 13.72 -7.80
CA PRO A 378 22.10 15.10 -7.79
C PRO A 378 22.80 15.88 -8.92
N ASP A 379 22.27 17.03 -9.32
CA ASP A 379 22.90 17.93 -10.29
C ASP A 379 24.27 18.42 -9.82
N ILE A 380 24.41 18.60 -8.51
CA ILE A 380 25.64 19.00 -7.83
C ILE A 380 25.88 18.06 -6.64
N GLY A 381 27.05 17.44 -6.59
CA GLY A 381 27.47 16.56 -5.48
C GLY A 381 27.73 15.13 -5.90
N GLN A 382 27.82 14.26 -4.90
CA GLN A 382 28.12 12.83 -5.10
C GLN A 382 26.83 11.98 -5.11
N PRO A 383 26.82 10.86 -5.83
CA PRO A 383 25.73 9.89 -5.74
C PRO A 383 25.46 9.43 -4.31
N TYR A 384 24.19 9.30 -3.94
CA TYR A 384 23.79 8.88 -2.61
C TYR A 384 22.68 7.82 -2.65
N ARG A 385 22.58 7.04 -1.59
CA ARG A 385 21.55 6.01 -1.44
C ARG A 385 20.20 6.62 -1.07
N CYS A 386 19.17 6.14 -1.76
CA CYS A 386 17.78 6.35 -1.43
C CYS A 386 17.18 5.06 -0.88
N TRP A 387 16.55 5.11 0.28
CA TRP A 387 15.90 3.97 0.90
C TRP A 387 14.43 3.92 0.52
N PHE A 388 14.03 2.82 -0.13
CA PHE A 388 12.65 2.57 -0.53
C PHE A 388 11.97 1.63 0.45
N SER A 389 10.84 2.08 0.99
CA SER A 389 10.02 1.35 1.95
C SER A 389 8.57 1.23 1.47
N ASP A 390 7.73 0.66 2.31
CA ASP A 390 6.31 0.39 1.99
C ASP A 390 5.60 1.62 1.46
N GLY A 391 4.91 1.45 0.34
CA GLY A 391 4.16 2.55 -0.28
C GLY A 391 3.01 3.06 0.57
N GLY A 392 2.47 2.23 1.46
CA GLY A 392 1.42 2.62 2.39
C GLY A 392 1.84 3.64 3.46
N ILE A 393 3.12 4.03 3.52
CA ILE A 393 3.57 5.14 4.37
C ILE A 393 3.05 6.47 3.83
N CYS A 394 3.15 6.71 2.50
CA CYS A 394 2.75 7.97 1.87
C CYS A 394 1.42 7.88 1.10
N ALA A 395 1.07 6.73 0.50
CA ALA A 395 -0.11 6.52 -0.34
C ALA A 395 -0.63 5.09 -0.15
N ASN A 396 -1.49 4.88 0.84
CA ASN A 396 -1.97 3.54 1.19
C ASN A 396 -3.12 3.05 0.31
N PHE A 397 -3.89 3.99 -0.25
CA PHE A 397 -4.99 3.70 -1.17
C PHE A 397 -4.97 4.68 -2.35
N PRO A 398 -4.10 4.46 -3.34
CA PRO A 398 -3.85 5.42 -4.41
C PRO A 398 -4.95 5.39 -5.49
N ILE A 399 -6.23 5.58 -5.10
CA ILE A 399 -7.39 5.54 -6.00
C ILE A 399 -7.31 6.60 -7.11
N HIS A 400 -6.47 7.62 -6.91
CA HIS A 400 -6.25 8.71 -7.86
C HIS A 400 -5.35 8.34 -9.06
N LEU A 401 -4.65 7.20 -9.03
CA LEU A 401 -3.70 6.81 -10.09
C LEU A 401 -4.36 6.76 -11.48
N PHE A 402 -5.62 6.32 -11.53
CA PHE A 402 -6.36 6.16 -12.78
C PHE A 402 -7.58 7.09 -12.84
N ASP A 403 -7.49 8.23 -12.14
CA ASP A 403 -8.62 9.11 -11.96
C ASP A 403 -8.79 10.06 -13.15
N ALA A 404 -9.78 9.81 -13.99
CA ALA A 404 -10.21 10.71 -15.05
C ALA A 404 -11.46 11.48 -14.62
N VAL A 405 -11.58 12.74 -15.05
CA VAL A 405 -12.77 13.56 -14.78
C VAL A 405 -14.03 12.90 -15.33
N LEU A 406 -13.94 12.39 -16.53
CA LEU A 406 -15.03 11.66 -17.20
C LEU A 406 -14.47 10.32 -17.72
N PRO A 407 -14.39 9.29 -16.88
CA PRO A 407 -13.77 8.03 -17.25
C PRO A 407 -14.61 7.28 -18.30
N ARG A 408 -13.91 6.55 -19.17
CA ARG A 408 -14.55 5.71 -20.21
C ARG A 408 -15.11 4.42 -19.65
N TRP A 409 -14.46 3.85 -18.65
CA TRP A 409 -14.82 2.62 -17.96
C TRP A 409 -14.67 2.78 -16.43
N PRO A 410 -15.24 1.86 -15.64
CA PRO A 410 -15.15 1.92 -14.20
C PRO A 410 -13.71 1.83 -13.67
N THR A 411 -13.38 2.65 -12.68
CA THR A 411 -12.21 2.48 -11.84
C THR A 411 -12.67 2.02 -10.46
N PHE A 412 -12.50 0.76 -10.14
CA PHE A 412 -12.93 0.17 -8.87
C PHE A 412 -11.86 0.27 -7.80
N GLY A 413 -12.25 0.60 -6.59
CA GLY A 413 -11.41 0.56 -5.41
C GLY A 413 -11.85 -0.56 -4.48
N ILE A 414 -10.90 -1.35 -3.96
CA ILE A 414 -11.16 -2.36 -2.94
C ILE A 414 -10.41 -1.95 -1.68
N THR A 415 -11.14 -1.68 -0.60
CA THR A 415 -10.57 -1.21 0.65
C THR A 415 -11.08 -2.00 1.85
N LEU A 416 -10.23 -2.07 2.88
CA LEU A 416 -10.58 -2.67 4.15
C LEU A 416 -10.76 -1.56 5.17
N VAL A 417 -11.80 -1.67 5.99
CA VAL A 417 -12.21 -0.66 6.96
C VAL A 417 -12.45 -1.29 8.33
N GLU A 418 -12.21 -0.50 9.38
CA GLU A 418 -12.39 -0.92 10.77
C GLU A 418 -13.82 -0.67 11.28
N ARG A 419 -14.62 0.11 10.54
CA ARG A 419 -15.99 0.44 10.93
C ARG A 419 -16.99 -0.32 10.09
N ARG A 420 -17.93 -1.00 10.75
CA ARG A 420 -19.09 -1.61 10.11
C ARG A 420 -20.05 -0.51 9.63
N HIS A 421 -20.74 -0.76 8.52
CA HIS A 421 -21.81 0.12 8.06
C HIS A 421 -22.88 0.27 9.16
N PRO A 422 -23.46 1.49 9.38
CA PRO A 422 -24.50 1.71 10.39
C PRO A 422 -25.72 0.80 10.24
N ASP A 423 -26.10 0.47 8.99
CA ASP A 423 -27.19 -0.45 8.70
C ASP A 423 -26.69 -1.89 8.80
N ALA A 424 -26.97 -2.55 9.91
CA ALA A 424 -26.60 -3.93 10.18
C ALA A 424 -27.09 -4.94 9.13
N GLN A 425 -28.04 -4.56 8.26
CA GLN A 425 -28.57 -5.40 7.19
C GLN A 425 -27.64 -5.53 5.98
N VAL A 426 -26.64 -4.65 5.83
CA VAL A 426 -25.73 -4.62 4.67
C VAL A 426 -24.59 -5.64 4.81
N GLY A 427 -24.37 -6.18 5.99
CA GLY A 427 -23.30 -7.16 6.26
C GLY A 427 -21.90 -6.55 6.31
N ASP A 428 -20.88 -7.35 6.00
CA ASP A 428 -19.46 -6.98 6.13
C ASP A 428 -18.88 -6.38 4.84
N VAL A 429 -19.68 -6.32 3.76
CA VAL A 429 -19.28 -5.77 2.45
C VAL A 429 -20.32 -4.79 1.97
N TRP A 430 -19.91 -3.54 1.64
CA TRP A 430 -20.84 -2.53 1.15
C TRP A 430 -20.18 -1.50 0.22
N ILE A 431 -21.00 -0.80 -0.55
CA ILE A 431 -20.63 0.33 -1.40
C ILE A 431 -21.52 1.52 -1.00
N HIS A 432 -20.92 2.69 -0.82
CA HIS A 432 -21.67 3.91 -0.51
C HIS A 432 -22.44 4.44 -1.72
N HIS A 433 -23.57 5.11 -1.45
CA HIS A 433 -24.32 5.85 -2.47
C HIS A 433 -23.99 7.34 -2.41
N ALA A 434 -24.10 8.04 -3.56
CA ALA A 434 -23.77 9.46 -3.65
C ALA A 434 -24.60 10.35 -2.69
N GLN A 435 -25.85 9.97 -2.42
CA GLN A 435 -26.77 10.69 -1.52
C GLN A 435 -26.54 10.40 -0.03
N GLN A 436 -25.75 9.36 0.28
CA GLN A 436 -25.43 9.06 1.68
C GLN A 436 -24.39 10.04 2.24
N PRO A 437 -24.36 10.29 3.54
CA PRO A 437 -23.31 11.09 4.16
C PRO A 437 -21.95 10.44 3.92
N PRO A 438 -20.85 11.23 3.88
CA PRO A 438 -19.51 10.70 3.65
C PRO A 438 -19.16 9.66 4.73
N PRO A 439 -18.51 8.54 4.33
CA PRO A 439 -18.21 7.48 5.27
C PRO A 439 -17.16 7.92 6.29
N GLU A 440 -17.33 7.50 7.53
CA GLU A 440 -16.27 7.50 8.51
C GLU A 440 -15.54 6.15 8.43
N LEU A 441 -14.30 6.19 8.01
CA LEU A 441 -13.51 4.98 7.71
C LEU A 441 -12.84 4.37 8.94
N ARG A 442 -12.98 4.99 10.11
CA ARG A 442 -12.44 4.52 11.37
C ARG A 442 -13.49 4.56 12.46
N GLN A 443 -13.53 3.53 13.28
CA GLN A 443 -14.44 3.47 14.43
C GLN A 443 -13.99 4.48 15.50
N ALA A 444 -14.88 5.44 15.82
CA ALA A 444 -14.73 6.26 17.01
C ALA A 444 -15.09 5.42 18.24
N ARG A 445 -14.37 5.63 19.33
CA ARG A 445 -14.68 4.99 20.60
C ARG A 445 -16.02 5.50 21.13
N SER A 446 -16.86 4.60 21.62
CA SER A 446 -18.07 4.99 22.30
C SER A 446 -17.75 5.66 23.64
N ALA A 447 -18.50 6.70 24.00
CA ALA A 447 -18.36 7.37 25.29
C ALA A 447 -18.67 6.43 26.49
N THR A 448 -19.32 5.30 26.22
CA THR A 448 -19.67 4.27 27.21
C THR A 448 -18.61 3.21 27.40
N GLU A 449 -17.58 3.17 26.55
CA GLU A 449 -16.49 2.20 26.67
C GLU A 449 -15.51 2.60 27.79
N PRO A 450 -15.08 1.63 28.64
CA PRO A 450 -14.11 1.90 29.69
C PRO A 450 -12.79 2.41 29.13
N GLU A 451 -12.22 3.43 29.75
CA GLU A 451 -10.93 3.98 29.34
C GLU A 451 -9.79 2.97 29.53
N PRO A 452 -8.88 2.80 28.55
CA PRO A 452 -7.76 1.93 28.70
C PRO A 452 -6.75 2.46 29.74
N PRO A 453 -5.84 1.59 30.23
CA PRO A 453 -4.75 2.00 31.08
C PRO A 453 -3.95 3.18 30.49
N ARG A 454 -3.37 4.04 31.35
CA ARG A 454 -2.69 5.29 30.92
C ARG A 454 -1.62 5.08 29.83
N LEU A 455 -0.78 4.06 29.96
CA LEU A 455 0.26 3.75 28.96
C LEU A 455 -0.35 3.30 27.63
N SER A 456 -1.35 2.44 27.67
CA SER A 456 -2.07 1.97 26.47
C SER A 456 -2.80 3.12 25.77
N ARG A 457 -3.32 4.10 26.52
CA ARG A 457 -3.93 5.33 26.03
C ARG A 457 -2.91 6.21 25.28
N LEU A 458 -1.72 6.40 25.87
CA LEU A 458 -0.64 7.16 25.24
C LEU A 458 -0.18 6.50 23.93
N LEU A 459 0.09 5.20 23.96
CA LEU A 459 0.51 4.45 22.75
C LEU A 459 -0.58 4.46 21.68
N GLY A 460 -1.84 4.30 22.06
CA GLY A 460 -2.99 4.41 21.16
C GLY A 460 -3.13 5.80 20.54
N PHE A 461 -2.91 6.85 21.33
CA PHE A 461 -2.91 8.24 20.85
C PHE A 461 -1.77 8.48 19.83
N LEU A 462 -0.53 8.10 20.15
CA LEU A 462 0.59 8.23 19.22
C LEU A 462 0.36 7.43 17.92
N GLY A 463 -0.17 6.22 18.02
CA GLY A 463 -0.56 5.43 16.87
C GLY A 463 -1.64 6.14 16.02
N SER A 464 -2.59 6.82 16.66
CA SER A 464 -3.62 7.60 15.96
C SER A 464 -3.05 8.82 15.24
N VAL A 465 -2.08 9.52 15.84
CA VAL A 465 -1.37 10.65 15.19
C VAL A 465 -0.65 10.17 13.92
N VAL A 466 0.11 9.07 14.01
CA VAL A 466 0.82 8.50 12.85
C VAL A 466 -0.17 8.07 11.76
N GLN A 467 -1.27 7.42 12.12
CA GLN A 467 -2.28 6.99 11.15
C GLN A 467 -3.01 8.18 10.52
N ALA A 468 -3.34 9.22 11.30
CA ALA A 468 -3.95 10.42 10.75
C ALA A 468 -3.03 11.10 9.74
N ALA A 469 -1.75 11.26 10.05
CA ALA A 469 -0.77 11.82 9.14
C ALA A 469 -0.60 10.98 7.85
N ARG A 470 -0.63 9.65 7.97
CA ARG A 470 -0.45 8.72 6.86
C ARG A 470 -1.67 8.63 5.93
N LEU A 471 -2.87 8.64 6.49
CA LEU A 471 -4.09 8.30 5.75
C LEU A 471 -4.97 9.51 5.39
N TRP A 472 -4.61 10.74 5.82
CA TRP A 472 -5.48 11.90 5.65
C TRP A 472 -5.87 12.17 4.20
N ASN A 473 -4.90 12.04 3.29
CA ASN A 473 -5.12 12.32 1.86
C ASN A 473 -6.00 11.25 1.19
N ASP A 474 -5.72 9.97 1.47
CA ASP A 474 -6.50 8.85 0.93
C ASP A 474 -7.94 8.88 1.46
N ASN A 475 -8.10 9.15 2.75
CA ASN A 475 -9.42 9.28 3.38
C ASN A 475 -10.19 10.48 2.84
N ALA A 476 -9.53 11.63 2.62
CA ALA A 476 -10.19 12.80 2.05
C ALA A 476 -10.70 12.51 0.64
N THR A 477 -9.89 11.87 -0.21
CA THR A 477 -10.25 11.51 -1.58
C THR A 477 -11.38 10.47 -1.59
N ALA A 478 -11.29 9.42 -0.76
CA ALA A 478 -12.27 8.35 -0.70
C ALA A 478 -13.67 8.80 -0.22
N ARG A 479 -13.80 9.98 0.38
CA ARG A 479 -15.08 10.54 0.83
C ARG A 479 -15.82 11.35 -0.23
N LEU A 480 -15.14 11.72 -1.33
CA LEU A 480 -15.72 12.56 -2.37
C LEU A 480 -16.81 11.82 -3.15
N PRO A 481 -17.92 12.49 -3.48
CA PRO A 481 -18.89 11.99 -4.46
C PRO A 481 -18.19 11.75 -5.80
N GLY A 482 -18.57 10.67 -6.48
CA GLY A 482 -17.89 10.22 -7.70
C GLY A 482 -16.60 9.42 -7.44
N VAL A 483 -16.19 9.28 -6.18
CA VAL A 483 -15.09 8.39 -5.76
C VAL A 483 -15.62 7.29 -4.84
N ARG A 484 -16.35 7.65 -3.78
CA ARG A 484 -16.84 6.69 -2.77
C ARG A 484 -17.79 5.62 -3.34
N GLU A 485 -18.56 5.94 -4.37
CA GLU A 485 -19.54 5.03 -4.97
C GLU A 485 -18.89 3.87 -5.74
N ARG A 486 -17.62 4.00 -6.14
CA ARG A 486 -16.84 2.98 -6.84
C ARG A 486 -15.87 2.24 -5.93
N ILE A 487 -15.93 2.51 -4.64
CA ILE A 487 -15.11 1.84 -3.62
C ILE A 487 -15.97 0.85 -2.86
N VAL A 488 -15.59 -0.43 -2.94
CA VAL A 488 -16.16 -1.45 -2.07
C VAL A 488 -15.39 -1.52 -0.77
N ASN A 489 -16.12 -1.49 0.33
CA ASN A 489 -15.59 -1.52 1.68
C ASN A 489 -15.81 -2.91 2.27
N ILE A 490 -14.75 -3.52 2.80
CA ILE A 490 -14.77 -4.80 3.50
C ILE A 490 -14.50 -4.51 4.98
N TYR A 491 -15.45 -4.85 5.86
CA TYR A 491 -15.25 -4.73 7.29
C TYR A 491 -14.41 -5.88 7.82
N LEU A 492 -13.35 -5.53 8.53
CA LEU A 492 -12.60 -6.46 9.36
C LEU A 492 -12.68 -5.99 10.80
N ASP A 493 -13.15 -6.88 11.68
CA ASP A 493 -13.20 -6.56 13.11
C ASP A 493 -11.80 -6.28 13.64
N PRO A 494 -11.51 -5.04 14.11
CA PRO A 494 -10.19 -4.68 14.61
C PRO A 494 -9.80 -5.47 15.87
N GLU A 495 -10.79 -6.00 16.57
CA GLU A 495 -10.60 -6.84 17.73
C GLU A 495 -10.57 -8.35 17.42
N GLY A 496 -10.94 -8.74 16.20
CA GLY A 496 -10.96 -10.13 15.73
C GLY A 496 -9.56 -10.66 15.39
N SER A 497 -9.49 -11.94 15.00
CA SER A 497 -8.25 -12.61 14.57
C SER A 497 -7.83 -12.28 13.14
N LYS A 498 -8.73 -11.66 12.34
CA LYS A 498 -8.57 -11.47 10.90
C LYS A 498 -7.80 -10.19 10.57
N GLY A 499 -6.89 -10.28 9.59
CA GLY A 499 -6.22 -9.13 8.97
C GLY A 499 -5.14 -8.43 9.80
N GLY A 500 -4.70 -7.27 9.31
CA GLY A 500 -3.69 -6.41 9.92
C GLY A 500 -2.27 -6.99 9.81
N LEU A 501 -1.57 -7.09 10.95
CA LEU A 501 -0.22 -7.67 11.06
C LEU A 501 -0.22 -9.10 11.64
N ASN A 502 -1.38 -9.75 11.73
CA ASN A 502 -1.49 -11.10 12.27
C ASN A 502 -0.98 -12.16 11.27
N LEU A 503 0.30 -12.46 11.30
CA LEU A 503 0.93 -13.49 10.46
C LEU A 503 0.53 -14.92 10.87
N THR A 504 -0.06 -15.12 12.05
CA THR A 504 -0.42 -16.44 12.61
C THR A 504 -1.91 -16.76 12.46
N MET A 505 -2.57 -16.15 11.46
CA MET A 505 -3.98 -16.45 11.20
C MET A 505 -4.19 -17.94 10.88
N PRO A 506 -5.25 -18.55 11.45
CA PRO A 506 -5.61 -19.93 11.13
C PRO A 506 -6.16 -20.03 9.68
N PRO A 507 -6.07 -21.21 9.04
CA PRO A 507 -6.55 -21.40 7.67
C PRO A 507 -7.97 -20.94 7.41
N GLN A 508 -8.87 -21.20 8.34
CA GLN A 508 -10.29 -20.83 8.25
C GLN A 508 -10.52 -19.32 8.19
N ASP A 509 -9.69 -18.51 8.89
CA ASP A 509 -9.80 -17.06 8.86
C ASP A 509 -9.27 -16.48 7.54
N LEU A 510 -8.20 -17.06 6.98
CA LEU A 510 -7.68 -16.72 5.66
C LEU A 510 -8.73 -16.96 4.57
N LEU A 511 -9.37 -18.14 4.57
CA LEU A 511 -10.42 -18.48 3.60
C LEU A 511 -11.69 -17.63 3.79
N ALA A 512 -12.06 -17.32 5.04
CA ALA A 512 -13.16 -16.40 5.32
C ALA A 512 -12.89 -15.00 4.76
N MET A 513 -11.67 -14.48 4.89
CA MET A 513 -11.27 -13.20 4.29
C MET A 513 -11.32 -13.25 2.76
N ALA A 514 -10.83 -14.31 2.13
CA ALA A 514 -10.92 -14.48 0.69
C ALA A 514 -12.38 -14.50 0.20
N SER A 515 -13.28 -15.14 0.96
CA SER A 515 -14.73 -15.15 0.68
C SER A 515 -15.34 -13.74 0.75
N LEU A 516 -14.93 -12.89 1.72
CA LEU A 516 -15.35 -11.49 1.75
C LEU A 516 -14.85 -10.73 0.52
N GLY A 517 -13.64 -11.03 0.05
CA GLY A 517 -13.13 -10.51 -1.21
C GLY A 517 -14.01 -10.87 -2.41
N GLN A 518 -14.42 -12.14 -2.54
CA GLN A 518 -15.35 -12.57 -3.59
C GLN A 518 -16.67 -11.80 -3.54
N GLN A 519 -17.26 -11.64 -2.35
CA GLN A 519 -18.48 -10.86 -2.15
C GLN A 519 -18.29 -9.40 -2.55
N ALA A 520 -17.10 -8.82 -2.28
CA ALA A 520 -16.77 -7.44 -2.67
C ALA A 520 -16.74 -7.27 -4.19
N GLY A 521 -16.08 -8.17 -4.92
CA GLY A 521 -16.07 -8.17 -6.38
C GLY A 521 -17.48 -8.32 -6.96
N GLN A 522 -18.27 -9.25 -6.42
CA GLN A 522 -19.67 -9.43 -6.83
C GLN A 522 -20.56 -8.21 -6.53
N ALA A 523 -20.31 -7.49 -5.42
CA ALA A 523 -21.04 -6.26 -5.11
C ALA A 523 -20.79 -5.17 -6.16
N LEU A 524 -19.53 -5.00 -6.59
CA LEU A 524 -19.17 -4.07 -7.67
C LEU A 524 -19.84 -4.47 -9.01
N VAL A 525 -19.80 -5.75 -9.36
CA VAL A 525 -20.45 -6.27 -10.56
C VAL A 525 -21.96 -5.96 -10.54
N ARG A 526 -22.65 -6.34 -9.46
CA ARG A 526 -24.10 -6.11 -9.33
C ARG A 526 -24.48 -4.63 -9.42
N ARG A 527 -23.61 -3.73 -8.95
CA ARG A 527 -23.88 -2.30 -9.00
C ARG A 527 -23.78 -1.71 -10.38
N TYR A 528 -22.81 -2.12 -11.20
CA TYR A 528 -22.46 -1.47 -12.44
C TYR A 528 -22.80 -2.26 -13.70
N ILE A 529 -23.19 -3.51 -13.58
CA ILE A 529 -23.67 -4.31 -14.71
C ILE A 529 -25.18 -4.49 -14.60
N LYS A 530 -25.92 -4.13 -15.67
CA LYS A 530 -27.33 -4.46 -15.79
C LYS A 530 -27.52 -5.97 -15.78
N VAL A 531 -28.14 -6.48 -14.73
CA VAL A 531 -28.69 -7.82 -14.74
C VAL A 531 -30.03 -7.73 -15.46
N ALA A 532 -30.28 -8.59 -16.48
CA ALA A 532 -31.57 -8.71 -17.08
C ALA A 532 -32.66 -8.88 -16.01
N PRO A 533 -33.87 -8.29 -16.18
CA PRO A 533 -34.91 -8.37 -15.18
C PRO A 533 -35.17 -9.85 -14.82
N GLY A 534 -35.15 -10.15 -13.53
CA GLY A 534 -35.52 -11.47 -13.05
C GLY A 534 -36.97 -11.80 -13.42
N PRO A 535 -37.38 -13.09 -13.29
CA PRO A 535 -38.70 -13.57 -13.72
C PRO A 535 -39.90 -12.77 -13.16
N ASN A 536 -39.69 -11.99 -12.12
CA ASN A 536 -40.70 -11.18 -11.43
C ASN A 536 -40.70 -9.69 -11.82
N GLY A 537 -39.97 -9.28 -12.84
CA GLY A 537 -40.00 -7.89 -13.37
C GLY A 537 -39.47 -6.81 -12.43
N LYS A 538 -39.01 -7.15 -11.23
CA LYS A 538 -38.41 -6.18 -10.30
C LYS A 538 -36.92 -6.07 -10.57
N THR A 539 -36.54 -5.07 -11.36
CA THR A 539 -35.17 -4.58 -11.43
C THR A 539 -34.84 -3.91 -10.08
N GLN A 540 -33.80 -4.40 -9.38
CA GLN A 540 -33.16 -3.55 -8.37
C GLN A 540 -32.55 -2.34 -9.11
N PRO A 541 -32.68 -1.11 -8.58
CA PRO A 541 -32.04 0.06 -9.16
C PRO A 541 -30.52 -0.17 -9.11
N SER A 542 -29.93 -0.57 -10.22
CA SER A 542 -28.49 -0.56 -10.38
C SER A 542 -28.11 0.86 -10.76
N ASP A 543 -27.23 1.50 -10.00
CA ASP A 543 -26.59 2.74 -10.42
C ASP A 543 -25.84 2.43 -11.73
N HIS A 544 -26.38 2.83 -12.84
CA HIS A 544 -25.75 2.65 -14.13
C HIS A 544 -24.41 3.37 -14.18
N TRP A 545 -23.42 2.83 -14.87
CA TRP A 545 -22.14 3.49 -15.05
C TRP A 545 -22.29 4.94 -15.57
N ASP A 546 -23.25 5.20 -16.44
CA ASP A 546 -23.53 6.55 -16.95
C ASP A 546 -24.05 7.50 -15.86
N GLU A 547 -24.84 7.02 -14.90
CA GLU A 547 -25.27 7.82 -13.75
C GLU A 547 -24.06 8.18 -12.87
N HIS A 548 -23.14 7.24 -12.69
CA HIS A 548 -21.90 7.51 -11.98
C HIS A 548 -21.01 8.54 -12.71
N ARG A 549 -20.89 8.46 -14.05
CA ARG A 549 -20.21 9.47 -14.86
C ARG A 549 -20.84 10.86 -14.69
N TRP A 550 -22.17 10.92 -14.61
CA TRP A 550 -22.89 12.14 -14.32
C TRP A 550 -22.55 12.71 -12.93
N VAL A 551 -22.50 11.89 -11.90
CA VAL A 551 -22.08 12.32 -10.54
C VAL A 551 -20.65 12.88 -10.57
N ARG A 552 -19.72 12.24 -11.27
CA ARG A 552 -18.34 12.71 -11.43
C ARG A 552 -18.27 14.05 -12.17
N PHE A 553 -19.00 14.16 -13.26
CA PHE A 553 -19.06 15.41 -14.02
C PHE A 553 -19.56 16.56 -13.15
N ASN A 554 -20.66 16.37 -12.40
CA ASN A 554 -21.18 17.40 -11.50
C ASN A 554 -20.18 17.76 -10.39
N THR A 555 -19.53 16.78 -9.80
CA THR A 555 -18.50 17.00 -8.77
C THR A 555 -17.35 17.84 -9.33
N PHE A 556 -16.90 17.54 -10.54
CA PHE A 556 -15.87 18.31 -11.23
C PHE A 556 -16.33 19.73 -11.55
N VAL A 557 -17.51 19.90 -12.12
CA VAL A 557 -18.08 21.23 -12.45
C VAL A 557 -18.13 22.11 -11.22
N ARG A 558 -18.57 21.58 -10.07
CA ARG A 558 -18.59 22.32 -8.79
C ARG A 558 -17.19 22.71 -8.29
N ALA A 559 -16.22 21.79 -8.44
CA ALA A 559 -14.83 22.09 -8.08
C ALA A 559 -14.24 23.23 -8.94
N VAL A 560 -14.46 23.16 -10.26
CA VAL A 560 -14.02 24.20 -11.21
C VAL A 560 -14.73 25.52 -10.94
N GLN A 561 -16.04 25.50 -10.75
CA GLN A 561 -16.81 26.72 -10.42
C GLN A 561 -16.26 27.42 -9.17
N SER A 562 -16.07 26.68 -8.09
CA SER A 562 -15.50 27.25 -6.84
C SER A 562 -14.11 27.83 -7.06
N LYS A 563 -13.28 27.18 -7.88
CA LYS A 563 -11.92 27.65 -8.17
C LYS A 563 -11.94 28.90 -9.07
N MET A 564 -12.79 28.92 -10.09
CA MET A 564 -12.95 30.05 -11.00
C MET A 564 -13.53 31.28 -10.30
N ALA A 565 -14.51 31.12 -9.42
CA ALA A 565 -15.04 32.21 -8.62
C ALA A 565 -13.93 32.89 -7.76
N ARG A 566 -13.09 32.09 -7.12
CA ARG A 566 -11.94 32.60 -6.37
C ARG A 566 -10.90 33.27 -7.28
N PHE A 567 -10.64 32.70 -8.46
CA PHE A 567 -9.74 33.29 -9.45
C PHE A 567 -10.25 34.66 -9.91
N THR A 568 -11.51 34.77 -10.33
CA THR A 568 -12.11 36.02 -10.79
C THR A 568 -12.08 37.12 -9.69
N GLN A 569 -12.39 36.73 -8.45
CA GLN A 569 -12.28 37.63 -7.31
C GLN A 569 -10.84 38.11 -7.12
N SER A 570 -9.85 37.23 -7.14
CA SER A 570 -8.44 37.59 -6.96
C SER A 570 -7.87 38.37 -8.12
N ALA A 571 -8.24 38.04 -9.35
CA ALA A 571 -7.77 38.73 -10.57
C ALA A 571 -8.21 40.17 -10.64
N GLY A 572 -9.36 40.53 -10.03
CA GLY A 572 -9.88 41.91 -9.97
C GLY A 572 -9.44 42.71 -8.74
N GLN A 573 -8.75 42.11 -7.77
CA GLN A 573 -8.38 42.78 -6.53
C GLN A 573 -7.33 43.89 -6.76
N LYS A 574 -7.58 45.07 -6.14
CA LYS A 574 -6.68 46.24 -6.18
C LYS A 574 -5.94 46.47 -4.85
N VAL A 575 -6.27 45.75 -3.79
CA VAL A 575 -5.69 45.89 -2.46
C VAL A 575 -4.49 44.95 -2.31
N HIS A 576 -3.32 45.50 -2.06
CA HIS A 576 -2.04 44.77 -1.93
C HIS A 576 -1.54 44.02 -3.19
N ALA A 577 -2.27 44.11 -4.31
CA ALA A 577 -1.86 43.50 -5.60
C ALA A 577 -2.41 44.34 -6.76
N LYS A 578 -1.74 44.27 -7.91
CA LYS A 578 -2.28 44.83 -9.15
C LYS A 578 -3.29 43.85 -9.75
N PRO A 579 -4.36 44.35 -10.40
CA PRO A 579 -5.21 43.50 -11.20
C PRO A 579 -4.40 42.67 -12.22
N LEU A 580 -4.79 41.42 -12.47
CA LEU A 580 -4.05 40.53 -13.35
C LEU A 580 -3.78 41.12 -14.73
N GLY A 581 -4.75 41.86 -15.31
CA GLY A 581 -4.57 42.53 -16.59
C GLY A 581 -3.47 43.59 -16.58
N GLU A 582 -3.39 44.41 -15.52
CA GLU A 582 -2.32 45.41 -15.36
C GLU A 582 -0.97 44.76 -15.19
N MET A 583 -0.90 43.63 -14.43
CA MET A 583 0.32 42.85 -14.24
C MET A 583 0.84 42.29 -15.56
N ILE A 584 -0.03 41.70 -16.39
CA ILE A 584 0.34 41.17 -17.71
C ILE A 584 0.91 42.24 -18.62
N SER A 585 0.27 43.46 -18.63
CA SER A 585 0.73 44.60 -19.42
C SER A 585 2.09 45.13 -18.95
N GLU A 586 2.34 45.15 -17.66
CA GLU A 586 3.65 45.52 -17.12
C GLU A 586 4.77 44.52 -17.43
N LEU A 587 4.47 43.22 -17.42
CA LEU A 587 5.43 42.17 -17.81
C LEU A 587 5.78 42.27 -19.32
N GLU A 588 4.84 42.70 -20.15
CA GLU A 588 5.09 43.03 -21.57
C GLU A 588 6.02 44.24 -21.70
N LEU A 589 5.74 45.35 -20.98
CA LEU A 589 6.53 46.56 -20.99
C LEU A 589 7.94 46.33 -20.42
N ALA A 590 8.10 45.55 -19.37
CA ALA A 590 9.37 45.24 -18.75
C ALA A 590 10.35 44.53 -19.70
N ARG A 591 9.85 43.84 -20.70
CA ARG A 591 10.68 43.20 -21.72
C ARG A 591 11.14 44.15 -22.82
N THR A 592 10.37 45.20 -23.09
CA THR A 592 10.70 46.20 -24.12
C THR A 592 11.55 47.34 -23.59
N ALA A 593 11.56 47.58 -22.27
CA ALA A 593 12.42 48.55 -21.62
C ALA A 593 13.75 47.89 -21.21
N ASP A 594 14.85 48.51 -21.58
CA ASP A 594 16.24 48.11 -21.28
C ASP A 594 16.60 48.18 -19.78
N THR A 595 15.61 48.11 -18.91
CA THR A 595 15.70 48.17 -17.46
C THR A 595 15.55 46.78 -16.85
N LYS A 596 16.61 46.28 -16.21
CA LYS A 596 16.77 45.02 -15.48
C LYS A 596 15.95 43.85 -16.02
N PRO A 597 16.56 42.75 -16.47
CA PRO A 597 15.81 41.60 -16.99
C PRO A 597 14.83 41.11 -15.93
N CYS A 598 13.54 41.31 -16.19
CA CYS A 598 12.51 40.59 -15.48
C CYS A 598 12.58 39.17 -15.95
N GLU A 599 12.83 38.22 -15.05
CA GLU A 599 12.96 36.80 -15.32
C GLU A 599 11.74 36.23 -16.08
N TYR A 600 10.58 36.90 -15.98
CA TYR A 600 9.29 36.50 -16.53
C TYR A 600 8.70 37.48 -17.56
N GLY A 601 9.54 38.32 -18.18
CA GLY A 601 9.07 39.29 -19.18
C GLY A 601 8.36 38.61 -20.37
N LEU A 602 7.17 39.10 -20.73
CA LEU A 602 6.34 38.56 -21.81
C LEU A 602 6.59 39.26 -23.14
N THR A 603 6.58 38.51 -24.23
CA THR A 603 6.44 39.10 -25.58
C THR A 603 5.02 39.64 -25.77
N PRO A 604 4.78 40.59 -26.71
CA PRO A 604 3.43 41.06 -27.02
C PRO A 604 2.45 39.91 -27.36
N THR A 605 2.91 38.91 -28.11
CA THR A 605 2.10 37.71 -28.46
C THR A 605 1.75 36.88 -27.22
N GLN A 606 2.71 36.71 -26.29
CA GLN A 606 2.47 36.02 -25.03
C GLN A 606 1.51 36.79 -24.10
N ALA A 607 1.69 38.12 -23.98
CA ALA A 607 0.80 38.96 -23.19
C ALA A 607 -0.63 38.93 -23.73
N GLN A 608 -0.81 39.02 -25.05
CA GLN A 608 -2.13 38.89 -25.69
C GLN A 608 -2.77 37.53 -25.45
N ALA A 609 -1.98 36.44 -25.55
CA ALA A 609 -2.47 35.11 -25.27
C ALA A 609 -2.90 34.96 -23.79
N MET A 610 -2.15 35.51 -22.85
CA MET A 610 -2.47 35.48 -21.43
C MET A 610 -3.70 36.33 -21.08
N HIS A 611 -3.87 37.50 -21.69
CA HIS A 611 -5.11 38.28 -21.57
C HIS A 611 -6.33 37.51 -22.06
N LYS A 612 -6.22 36.89 -23.23
CA LYS A 612 -7.29 36.06 -23.78
C LYS A 612 -7.63 34.87 -22.87
N ALA A 613 -6.61 34.22 -22.30
CA ALA A 613 -6.81 33.12 -21.35
C ALA A 613 -7.51 33.58 -20.07
N ALA A 614 -7.11 34.74 -19.50
CA ALA A 614 -7.76 35.30 -18.31
C ALA A 614 -9.23 35.64 -18.54
N LEU A 615 -9.57 36.22 -19.70
CA LEU A 615 -10.97 36.50 -20.09
C LEU A 615 -11.78 35.19 -20.23
N ALA A 616 -11.22 34.19 -20.89
CA ALA A 616 -11.90 32.90 -21.06
C ALA A 616 -12.20 32.19 -19.73
N LEU A 617 -11.29 32.30 -18.73
CA LEU A 617 -11.52 31.78 -17.38
C LEU A 617 -12.64 32.54 -16.65
N ALA A 618 -12.77 33.85 -16.84
CA ALA A 618 -13.85 34.66 -16.28
C ALA A 618 -15.22 34.33 -16.94
N GLU A 619 -15.23 34.17 -18.26
CA GLU A 619 -16.43 33.73 -19.01
C GLU A 619 -16.89 32.33 -18.59
N LEU A 620 -15.95 31.42 -18.38
CA LEU A 620 -16.23 30.07 -17.88
C LEU A 620 -16.89 30.13 -16.48
N GLU A 621 -16.42 30.99 -15.58
CA GLU A 621 -17.04 31.19 -14.26
C GLU A 621 -18.50 31.62 -14.38
N CYS A 622 -18.78 32.63 -15.20
CA CYS A 622 -20.15 33.11 -15.45
C CYS A 622 -21.06 32.00 -16.00
N SER A 623 -20.56 31.21 -16.98
CA SER A 623 -21.29 30.11 -17.58
C SER A 623 -21.59 28.98 -16.58
N LEU A 624 -20.62 28.60 -15.77
CA LEU A 624 -20.78 27.57 -14.74
C LEU A 624 -21.73 28.03 -13.63
N THR A 625 -21.69 29.31 -13.24
CA THR A 625 -22.59 29.90 -12.25
C THR A 625 -24.03 29.93 -12.75
N ALA A 626 -24.24 30.28 -14.01
CA ALA A 626 -25.57 30.21 -14.64
C ALA A 626 -26.10 28.79 -14.69
N ALA A 627 -25.30 27.82 -15.16
CA ALA A 627 -25.66 26.43 -15.21
C ALA A 627 -26.00 25.84 -13.83
N SER A 628 -25.24 26.21 -12.80
CA SER A 628 -25.45 25.69 -11.45
C SER A 628 -26.77 26.12 -10.81
N LYS A 629 -27.33 27.28 -11.23
CA LYS A 629 -28.66 27.75 -10.79
C LYS A 629 -29.80 26.92 -11.39
N VAL A 630 -29.60 26.33 -12.53
CA VAL A 630 -30.61 25.56 -13.27
C VAL A 630 -30.54 24.06 -12.92
N VAL A 631 -29.34 23.53 -12.73
CA VAL A 631 -29.08 22.11 -12.43
C VAL A 631 -29.10 21.85 -10.92
N GLN A 632 -30.14 22.29 -10.21
CA GLN A 632 -30.37 21.77 -8.86
C GLN A 632 -31.02 20.39 -8.98
N PRO A 633 -30.53 19.34 -8.31
CA PRO A 633 -30.50 19.24 -6.85
C PRO A 633 -29.28 18.57 -6.24
N PHE A 634 -28.14 18.44 -6.90
CA PHE A 634 -27.01 17.69 -6.34
C PHE A 634 -25.91 18.62 -5.83
N GLU A 635 -25.90 18.85 -4.50
CA GLU A 635 -24.76 19.45 -3.84
C GLU A 635 -23.82 18.35 -3.33
N PRO A 636 -22.59 18.24 -3.88
CA PRO A 636 -21.65 17.25 -3.40
C PRO A 636 -21.26 17.50 -1.95
N ASN A 637 -21.40 16.46 -1.09
CA ASN A 637 -20.99 16.49 0.31
C ASN A 637 -19.98 15.35 0.58
N PRO A 638 -18.71 15.65 0.96
CA PRO A 638 -18.12 16.98 1.12
C PRO A 638 -17.96 17.72 -0.21
N GLN A 639 -17.87 19.04 -0.15
CA GLN A 639 -17.64 19.84 -1.33
C GLN A 639 -16.26 19.53 -1.92
N PRO A 640 -16.13 19.36 -3.24
CA PRO A 640 -14.88 19.07 -3.90
C PRO A 640 -14.00 20.33 -3.97
N GLU A 641 -12.69 20.14 -3.85
CA GLU A 641 -11.70 21.21 -4.04
C GLU A 641 -10.74 20.81 -5.17
N LEU A 642 -10.55 21.72 -6.14
CA LEU A 642 -9.53 21.55 -7.18
C LEU A 642 -8.20 22.08 -6.65
N ARG A 643 -7.20 21.19 -6.51
CA ARG A 643 -5.85 21.52 -6.08
C ARG A 643 -4.85 21.26 -7.21
N LEU A 644 -3.89 22.17 -7.37
CA LEU A 644 -2.71 21.92 -8.19
C LEU A 644 -1.75 21.04 -7.40
N ARG A 645 -1.31 19.96 -7.98
CA ARG A 645 -0.30 19.06 -7.41
C ARG A 645 0.78 18.80 -8.44
N ALA A 646 2.00 18.61 -7.96
CA ALA A 646 3.04 18.04 -8.80
C ALA A 646 2.67 16.62 -9.21
N THR A 647 2.99 16.22 -10.43
CA THR A 647 2.93 14.82 -10.87
C THR A 647 3.94 14.01 -10.07
N LEU A 648 3.50 12.89 -9.52
CA LEU A 648 4.35 11.98 -8.74
C LEU A 648 5.24 11.13 -9.63
#